data_a221c52d515ec3304120346ad67857f4
#
_entry.id   a221c52d515ec3304120346ad67857f4
#
_cell.length_a   1.000
_cell.length_b   1.000
_cell.length_c   1.000
_cell.angle_alpha   90.00
_cell.angle_beta   90.00
_cell.angle_gamma   90.00
#
_symmetry.space_group_name_H-M   'P 1'
#
loop_
_entity.id
_entity.type
_entity.pdbx_description
1 polymer ?
#
loop_
_entity_poly.entity_id
_entity_poly.type
_entity_poly.pdbx_seq_one_letter_code
_entity_poly.pdbx_strand_id
1 'polypeptide(L)'
;YEIHERLVGSEMCIRDRAKTEDADHLLQMEYEKEASGLKSLFAFDNPILDIKGFTSAAEFSATFPFVPYQFIVIQKVLAEIRKHGNSGKHLSGGERSMLSGFQEAAQDVKDKDENALVPFHLFYNTVHTFLESPIRRVIDRCQTAADNHDGLEQQDVSVLKLLYLVRYIEDIKANIDNISILMIDDIRTDKIALRASVSASLERLLSQNYISRNGDTYAFLTDEEQDIAIDIKNTPVDSAQVITSIAQTVYGEIYPSKKFKYGKYDFAYDQYIDETLNGSACGGMRLRIVTVASDYYGAPNERLIMDSQVNNEAIVVLSNETPYFDELEQAMKIRKYVKQRNVSQLPESIQDIIRKRQQQARILEERARSYIEKAIVGAKVIVHGEVMDIKTGNAKDKLDAAMNGLVESVYSKLNMVNRFVESDADLLSILNGTDDEQIAFTGQGANNEDALNEISQWLELQNQKMLSTSMGDVQRRYQAIPYGWREIDIAALIARLISQQKISIKYGGALVGKDERRLVDYLRKKSEIDKAVVTRRIAPSEDLMRKSIAFLRDYLGAMDIPSDEDGLIRFVLDTFTQKQEHYQELLDNAYSEFRYPEKEVVTKARDLMNDVLSQRRDNVALLTRMVQRQEDLLDCSEDMEGVEFFFKSQRSVYDEARRQMERVNKERDYFASDADTLEVFHTIATILAQPKPYDRIGELPELIQRVKTAYSGLLDLKKDEVAENIRQCMQDVHQLSLIHI
;
A
#
# COMPACT_ATOMS: atom_id res chain seq x y z
N TYR A 1 1.35 45.11 -47.36
CA TYR A 1 1.05 45.36 -48.79
C TYR A 1 2.10 46.32 -49.41
N GLU A 2 2.41 47.48 -48.82
CA GLU A 2 3.41 48.44 -49.38
C GLU A 2 4.85 47.92 -49.32
N ILE A 3 5.19 47.01 -48.44
CA ILE A 3 6.52 46.39 -48.32
C ILE A 3 6.73 45.36 -49.43
N HIS A 4 5.72 44.67 -49.89
CA HIS A 4 5.81 43.70 -51.00
C HIS A 4 6.03 44.37 -52.36
N GLU A 5 5.37 45.48 -52.62
CA GLU A 5 5.54 46.19 -53.91
C GLU A 5 6.93 46.84 -54.09
N ARG A 6 7.57 47.30 -52.98
CA ARG A 6 8.95 47.83 -53.02
C ARG A 6 10.05 46.76 -53.20
N LEU A 7 9.75 45.54 -52.70
CA LEU A 7 10.66 44.40 -52.82
C LEU A 7 10.68 43.77 -54.22
N VAL A 8 9.56 43.76 -54.92
CA VAL A 8 9.45 43.24 -56.28
C VAL A 8 10.36 44.02 -57.26
N GLY A 9 10.60 45.32 -56.99
CA GLY A 9 11.51 46.12 -57.81
C GLY A 9 12.98 45.75 -57.67
N SER A 10 13.46 45.43 -56.44
CA SER A 10 14.88 45.03 -56.22
C SER A 10 15.14 43.57 -56.67
N GLU A 11 14.17 42.66 -56.54
CA GLU A 11 14.27 41.31 -57.07
C GLU A 11 14.36 41.32 -58.61
N MET A 12 13.58 42.14 -59.28
CA MET A 12 13.66 42.30 -60.74
C MET A 12 15.04 42.79 -61.16
N CYS A 13 15.67 43.77 -60.47
CA CYS A 13 17.01 44.26 -60.79
C CYS A 13 18.13 43.22 -60.59
N ILE A 14 17.88 42.20 -59.75
CA ILE A 14 18.86 41.12 -59.51
C ILE A 14 18.62 39.97 -60.53
N ARG A 15 17.34 39.69 -60.86
CA ARG A 15 16.95 38.69 -61.83
C ARG A 15 17.29 39.09 -63.30
N ASP A 16 17.11 40.33 -63.66
CA ASP A 16 17.30 40.84 -65.04
C ASP A 16 18.71 41.16 -65.41
N ARG A 17 19.75 40.51 -64.83
CA ARG A 17 21.06 40.56 -65.39
C ARG A 17 21.09 39.87 -66.71
N ALA A 18 21.24 40.62 -67.75
CA ALA A 18 21.28 40.12 -69.12
C ALA A 18 22.42 39.08 -69.24
N LYS A 19 22.02 37.80 -69.27
CA LYS A 19 22.91 36.73 -69.70
C LYS A 19 22.96 36.71 -71.21
N THR A 20 24.08 36.30 -71.81
CA THR A 20 24.09 36.02 -73.24
C THR A 20 23.10 34.84 -73.56
N GLU A 21 22.51 34.82 -74.73
CA GLU A 21 21.61 33.71 -75.11
C GLU A 21 22.33 32.37 -75.02
N ASP A 22 23.62 32.29 -75.36
CA ASP A 22 24.40 31.06 -75.18
C ASP A 22 24.54 30.63 -73.73
N ALA A 23 24.79 31.56 -72.79
CA ALA A 23 24.90 31.28 -71.36
C ALA A 23 23.54 30.83 -70.77
N ASP A 24 22.44 31.47 -71.18
CA ASP A 24 21.11 31.09 -70.75
C ASP A 24 20.76 29.65 -71.20
N HIS A 25 21.03 29.32 -72.49
CA HIS A 25 20.82 28.00 -73.02
C HIS A 25 21.70 26.94 -72.34
N LEU A 26 22.98 27.21 -72.06
CA LEU A 26 23.87 26.28 -71.34
C LEU A 26 23.39 26.00 -69.90
N LEU A 27 22.96 27.01 -69.18
CA LEU A 27 22.47 26.87 -67.83
C LEU A 27 21.14 26.07 -67.78
N GLN A 28 20.24 26.30 -68.76
CA GLN A 28 18.99 25.52 -68.86
C GLN A 28 19.28 24.04 -69.15
N MET A 29 20.23 23.74 -70.04
CA MET A 29 20.70 22.38 -70.32
C MET A 29 21.31 21.69 -69.08
N GLU A 30 22.12 22.43 -68.30
CA GLU A 30 22.72 21.87 -67.05
C GLU A 30 21.66 21.59 -65.98
N TYR A 31 20.65 22.48 -65.86
CA TYR A 31 19.50 22.20 -65.00
C TYR A 31 18.78 20.94 -65.40
N GLU A 32 18.50 20.73 -66.69
CA GLU A 32 17.75 19.53 -67.20
C GLU A 32 18.51 18.23 -66.86
N LYS A 33 19.84 18.25 -66.92
CA LYS A 33 20.68 17.10 -66.54
C LYS A 33 20.58 16.78 -65.03
N GLU A 34 20.55 17.79 -64.17
CA GLU A 34 20.66 17.67 -62.72
C GLU A 34 19.31 17.93 -61.99
N ALA A 35 18.18 18.07 -62.66
CA ALA A 35 16.89 18.51 -62.12
C ALA A 35 16.39 17.67 -60.95
N SER A 36 16.55 16.36 -60.98
CA SER A 36 16.16 15.46 -59.91
C SER A 36 17.05 15.60 -58.67
N GLY A 37 18.36 15.78 -58.89
CA GLY A 37 19.35 16.02 -57.84
C GLY A 37 19.11 17.35 -57.15
N LEU A 38 18.93 18.41 -57.88
CA LEU A 38 18.68 19.76 -57.36
C LEU A 38 17.44 19.86 -56.51
N LYS A 39 16.34 19.17 -56.88
CA LYS A 39 15.13 19.12 -56.06
C LYS A 39 15.36 18.44 -54.70
N SER A 40 16.14 17.38 -54.67
CA SER A 40 16.50 16.67 -53.43
C SER A 40 17.54 17.46 -52.63
N LEU A 41 18.44 18.19 -53.26
CA LEU A 41 19.53 18.91 -52.64
C LEU A 41 19.02 20.02 -51.72
N PHE A 42 17.98 20.77 -52.11
CA PHE A 42 17.40 21.89 -51.36
C PHE A 42 16.10 21.55 -50.60
N ALA A 43 15.90 20.32 -50.23
CA ALA A 43 14.75 19.90 -49.36
C ALA A 43 15.08 20.22 -47.89
N PHE A 44 14.52 21.30 -47.37
CA PHE A 44 14.67 21.70 -45.93
C PHE A 44 13.85 20.81 -45.01
N ASP A 45 14.35 20.61 -43.81
CA ASP A 45 13.66 19.90 -42.74
C ASP A 45 12.69 20.84 -42.00
N ASN A 46 11.40 20.55 -42.10
CA ASN A 46 10.31 21.26 -41.41
C ASN A 46 10.41 22.80 -41.47
N PRO A 47 10.50 23.43 -42.65
CA PRO A 47 10.54 24.88 -42.74
C PRO A 47 9.13 25.46 -42.48
N ILE A 48 9.05 26.55 -41.71
CA ILE A 48 7.80 27.31 -41.51
C ILE A 48 7.56 28.20 -42.74
N LEU A 49 8.64 28.66 -43.38
CA LEU A 49 8.56 29.40 -44.65
C LEU A 49 8.39 28.49 -45.85
N ASP A 50 7.70 29.00 -46.86
CA ASP A 50 7.65 28.35 -48.18
C ASP A 50 8.97 28.64 -48.96
N ILE A 51 10.06 28.05 -48.48
CA ILE A 51 11.40 28.14 -49.09
C ILE A 51 11.63 26.91 -49.96
N LYS A 52 12.00 27.16 -51.19
CA LYS A 52 12.19 26.11 -52.22
C LYS A 52 13.52 26.34 -52.93
N GLY A 53 14.07 25.26 -53.45
CA GLY A 53 15.09 25.30 -54.45
C GLY A 53 14.57 25.76 -55.81
N PHE A 54 15.19 25.35 -56.87
CA PHE A 54 14.78 25.67 -58.27
C PHE A 54 13.54 24.86 -58.66
N THR A 55 12.60 25.54 -59.33
CA THR A 55 11.33 24.90 -59.81
C THR A 55 11.33 24.65 -61.31
N SER A 56 12.15 25.37 -62.07
CA SER A 56 12.24 25.25 -63.55
C SER A 56 13.61 25.63 -64.07
N ALA A 57 13.95 25.19 -65.30
CA ALA A 57 15.16 25.56 -66.01
C ALA A 57 15.30 27.09 -66.23
N ALA A 58 14.18 27.74 -66.59
CA ALA A 58 14.11 29.18 -66.76
C ALA A 58 14.38 29.93 -65.43
N GLU A 59 13.85 29.44 -64.31
CA GLU A 59 14.15 30.02 -63.00
C GLU A 59 15.62 29.81 -62.60
N PHE A 60 16.19 28.61 -62.83
CA PHE A 60 17.57 28.32 -62.59
C PHE A 60 18.47 29.28 -63.38
N SER A 61 18.30 29.39 -64.69
CA SER A 61 19.06 30.30 -65.50
C SER A 61 18.89 31.76 -65.07
N ALA A 62 17.68 32.21 -64.75
CA ALA A 62 17.41 33.58 -64.34
C ALA A 62 18.09 33.94 -63.00
N THR A 63 18.10 33.03 -62.02
CA THR A 63 18.59 33.30 -60.68
C THR A 63 20.07 32.91 -60.47
N PHE A 64 20.64 32.06 -61.28
CA PHE A 64 22.03 31.60 -61.16
C PHE A 64 23.02 32.77 -60.99
N PRO A 65 24.01 32.69 -60.04
CA PRO A 65 24.37 31.53 -59.21
C PRO A 65 23.67 31.46 -57.84
N PHE A 66 22.54 32.15 -57.68
CA PHE A 66 21.73 32.16 -56.44
C PHE A 66 20.58 31.16 -56.49
N VAL A 67 20.28 30.60 -55.30
CA VAL A 67 19.14 29.71 -55.13
C VAL A 67 17.92 30.52 -54.69
N PRO A 68 16.69 30.25 -55.24
CA PRO A 68 15.51 31.07 -54.97
C PRO A 68 15.20 31.34 -53.48
N TYR A 69 15.43 30.38 -52.56
CA TYR A 69 15.22 30.58 -51.14
C TYR A 69 16.08 31.72 -50.55
N GLN A 70 17.26 31.99 -51.10
CA GLN A 70 18.18 32.98 -50.59
C GLN A 70 17.65 34.41 -50.64
N PHE A 71 16.83 34.75 -51.64
CA PHE A 71 16.17 36.05 -51.75
C PHE A 71 15.21 36.30 -50.57
N ILE A 72 14.46 35.25 -50.13
CA ILE A 72 13.52 35.31 -49.02
C ILE A 72 14.28 35.38 -47.66
N VAL A 73 15.26 34.49 -47.51
CA VAL A 73 15.99 34.35 -46.24
C VAL A 73 16.83 35.56 -45.89
N ILE A 74 17.57 36.15 -46.91
CA ILE A 74 18.43 37.34 -46.63
C ILE A 74 17.57 38.56 -46.24
N GLN A 75 16.36 38.72 -46.81
CA GLN A 75 15.48 39.81 -46.42
C GLN A 75 15.10 39.68 -44.93
N LYS A 76 14.77 38.51 -44.49
CA LYS A 76 14.48 38.24 -43.07
C LYS A 76 15.70 38.46 -42.18
N VAL A 77 16.88 37.99 -42.59
CA VAL A 77 18.15 38.23 -41.88
C VAL A 77 18.37 39.71 -41.64
N LEU A 78 18.27 40.53 -42.70
CA LEU A 78 18.45 41.98 -42.57
C LEU A 78 17.37 42.65 -41.70
N ALA A 79 16.13 42.18 -41.77
CA ALA A 79 15.05 42.70 -40.95
C ALA A 79 15.27 42.37 -39.45
N GLU A 80 15.60 41.12 -39.12
CA GLU A 80 15.81 40.71 -37.76
C GLU A 80 17.09 41.29 -37.11
N ILE A 81 18.18 41.45 -37.87
CA ILE A 81 19.38 42.16 -37.37
C ILE A 81 19.07 43.61 -37.01
N ARG A 82 18.21 44.32 -37.78
CA ARG A 82 17.75 45.67 -37.42
C ARG A 82 16.92 45.69 -36.16
N LYS A 83 16.00 44.75 -36.02
CA LYS A 83 15.07 44.67 -34.90
C LYS A 83 15.78 44.42 -33.58
N HIS A 84 16.81 43.62 -33.60
CA HIS A 84 17.56 43.25 -32.40
C HIS A 84 18.71 44.24 -32.03
N GLY A 85 18.81 45.41 -32.71
CA GLY A 85 19.71 46.47 -32.31
C GLY A 85 21.22 46.20 -32.59
N ASN A 86 21.51 45.08 -33.22
CA ASN A 86 22.90 44.67 -33.50
C ASN A 86 23.51 45.38 -34.70
N SER A 87 22.87 46.43 -35.22
CA SER A 87 23.36 47.21 -36.34
C SER A 87 23.57 48.68 -35.94
N GLY A 88 24.72 49.23 -36.18
CA GLY A 88 24.95 50.68 -36.04
C GLY A 88 23.91 51.48 -36.83
N LYS A 89 23.68 52.74 -36.46
CA LYS A 89 22.61 53.65 -36.92
C LYS A 89 22.47 53.83 -38.45
N HIS A 90 23.19 53.09 -39.30
CA HIS A 90 23.31 53.39 -40.75
C HIS A 90 22.65 52.35 -41.70
N LEU A 91 21.82 51.44 -41.24
CA LEU A 91 21.04 50.54 -42.13
C LEU A 91 19.81 51.25 -42.74
N SER A 92 19.91 52.52 -43.10
CA SER A 92 18.79 53.32 -43.69
C SER A 92 18.52 53.00 -45.18
N GLY A 93 19.28 52.13 -45.82
CA GLY A 93 19.12 51.76 -47.22
C GLY A 93 18.99 50.24 -47.42
N GLY A 94 17.93 49.56 -46.87
CA GLY A 94 17.78 48.10 -46.96
C GLY A 94 17.89 47.50 -48.34
N GLU A 95 17.41 48.19 -49.35
CA GLU A 95 17.50 47.76 -50.76
C GLU A 95 18.90 47.84 -51.30
N ARG A 96 19.64 48.92 -51.00
CA ARG A 96 21.05 49.05 -51.44
C ARG A 96 21.97 48.03 -50.79
N SER A 97 21.76 47.75 -49.47
CA SER A 97 22.54 46.75 -48.74
C SER A 97 22.29 45.35 -49.28
N MET A 98 21.07 45.04 -49.65
CA MET A 98 20.72 43.75 -50.24
C MET A 98 21.31 43.58 -51.65
N LEU A 99 21.19 44.60 -52.51
CA LEU A 99 21.77 44.58 -53.84
C LEU A 99 23.30 44.48 -53.81
N SER A 100 23.94 45.20 -52.87
CA SER A 100 25.40 45.10 -52.65
C SER A 100 25.78 43.70 -52.19
N GLY A 101 24.98 43.07 -51.28
CA GLY A 101 25.21 41.68 -50.80
C GLY A 101 25.20 40.64 -51.89
N PHE A 102 24.20 40.72 -52.79
CA PHE A 102 24.14 39.82 -53.92
C PHE A 102 25.31 40.08 -54.90
N GLN A 103 25.69 41.34 -55.09
CA GLN A 103 26.80 41.67 -55.97
C GLN A 103 28.14 41.17 -55.41
N GLU A 104 28.42 41.38 -54.13
CA GLU A 104 29.65 40.91 -53.44
C GLU A 104 29.69 39.37 -53.46
N ALA A 105 28.61 38.68 -53.09
CA ALA A 105 28.57 37.24 -53.10
C ALA A 105 28.69 36.61 -54.49
N ALA A 106 28.17 37.30 -55.56
CA ALA A 106 28.41 36.89 -56.93
C ALA A 106 29.86 37.08 -57.39
N GLN A 107 30.54 38.13 -56.88
CA GLN A 107 31.98 38.36 -57.18
C GLN A 107 32.86 37.27 -56.51
N ASP A 108 32.48 36.76 -55.33
CA ASP A 108 33.25 35.73 -54.65
C ASP A 108 33.22 34.37 -55.40
N VAL A 109 32.21 34.13 -56.26
CA VAL A 109 32.08 32.90 -57.05
C VAL A 109 32.38 33.13 -58.57
N LYS A 110 32.78 34.34 -59.03
CA LYS A 110 32.90 34.69 -60.44
C LYS A 110 33.92 33.85 -61.23
N ASP A 111 34.94 33.34 -60.53
CA ASP A 111 36.03 32.58 -61.14
C ASP A 111 35.83 31.08 -61.07
N LYS A 112 34.62 30.63 -60.52
CA LYS A 112 34.17 29.21 -60.48
C LYS A 112 33.49 28.85 -61.79
N ASP A 113 33.25 27.55 -61.97
CA ASP A 113 32.55 26.97 -63.12
C ASP A 113 31.01 27.13 -63.12
N GLU A 114 30.35 26.59 -64.14
CA GLU A 114 28.92 26.65 -64.35
C GLU A 114 28.13 25.83 -63.30
N ASN A 115 28.78 25.06 -62.46
CA ASN A 115 28.15 24.29 -61.40
C ASN A 115 28.09 25.04 -60.05
N ALA A 116 28.87 26.15 -59.96
CA ALA A 116 29.05 26.86 -58.68
C ALA A 116 27.79 27.63 -58.27
N LEU A 117 27.41 27.46 -57.06
CA LEU A 117 26.33 28.21 -56.38
C LEU A 117 26.93 29.09 -55.28
N VAL A 118 26.23 30.13 -54.90
CA VAL A 118 26.56 30.98 -53.79
C VAL A 118 26.10 30.33 -52.46
N PRO A 119 27.02 29.85 -51.59
CA PRO A 119 26.61 29.36 -50.28
C PRO A 119 26.18 30.53 -49.38
N PHE A 120 25.21 30.30 -48.50
CA PHE A 120 24.52 31.38 -47.78
C PHE A 120 25.45 32.16 -46.81
N HIS A 121 26.50 31.55 -46.30
CA HIS A 121 27.47 32.21 -45.40
C HIS A 121 28.17 33.41 -46.03
N LEU A 122 28.29 33.50 -47.38
CA LEU A 122 28.93 34.62 -48.05
C LEU A 122 28.19 35.94 -47.83
N PHE A 123 26.91 35.93 -47.60
CA PHE A 123 26.14 37.13 -47.23
C PHE A 123 26.60 37.78 -45.92
N TYR A 124 27.36 37.05 -45.10
CA TYR A 124 27.97 37.64 -43.90
C TYR A 124 28.87 38.82 -44.22
N ASN A 125 29.62 38.80 -45.32
CA ASN A 125 30.56 39.86 -45.72
C ASN A 125 29.82 41.20 -45.84
N THR A 126 28.64 41.23 -46.38
CA THR A 126 27.78 42.41 -46.47
C THR A 126 27.27 42.87 -45.10
N VAL A 127 26.84 41.92 -44.27
CA VAL A 127 26.33 42.22 -42.94
C VAL A 127 27.41 42.64 -41.97
N HIS A 128 28.63 42.13 -42.14
CA HIS A 128 29.80 42.40 -41.28
C HIS A 128 30.11 43.91 -41.06
N THR A 129 29.94 44.75 -42.10
CA THR A 129 30.19 46.19 -42.01
C THR A 129 29.25 46.91 -41.05
N PHE A 130 28.08 46.32 -40.70
CA PHE A 130 27.06 46.93 -39.86
C PHE A 130 27.03 46.36 -38.46
N LEU A 131 27.83 45.30 -38.17
CA LEU A 131 27.81 44.60 -36.90
C LEU A 131 28.54 45.34 -35.78
N GLU A 132 28.07 45.17 -34.56
CA GLU A 132 28.77 45.66 -33.38
C GLU A 132 30.12 44.94 -33.15
N SER A 133 31.05 45.66 -32.53
CA SER A 133 32.40 45.16 -32.25
C SER A 133 32.43 43.80 -31.49
N PRO A 134 31.55 43.53 -30.50
CA PRO A 134 31.56 42.22 -29.79
C PRO A 134 31.33 41.04 -30.71
N ILE A 135 30.42 41.16 -31.68
CA ILE A 135 30.05 40.08 -32.63
C ILE A 135 31.20 39.87 -33.62
N ARG A 136 31.73 40.97 -34.17
CA ARG A 136 32.87 40.89 -35.12
C ARG A 136 34.06 40.19 -34.48
N ARG A 137 34.39 40.54 -33.22
CA ARG A 137 35.53 39.93 -32.50
C ARG A 137 35.42 38.43 -32.36
N VAL A 138 34.19 37.85 -32.17
CA VAL A 138 34.01 36.40 -32.10
C VAL A 138 34.40 35.74 -33.42
N ILE A 139 33.95 36.29 -34.55
CA ILE A 139 34.24 35.72 -35.86
C ILE A 139 35.69 35.96 -36.26
N ASP A 140 36.24 37.15 -35.96
CA ASP A 140 37.65 37.45 -36.22
C ASP A 140 38.58 36.54 -35.39
N ARG A 141 38.25 36.26 -34.16
CA ARG A 141 38.98 35.30 -33.31
C ARG A 141 38.91 33.88 -33.86
N CYS A 142 37.72 33.43 -34.32
CA CYS A 142 37.55 32.14 -34.97
C CYS A 142 38.38 32.07 -36.28
N GLN A 143 38.39 33.15 -37.09
CA GLN A 143 39.21 33.25 -38.29
C GLN A 143 40.67 33.13 -37.95
N THR A 144 41.17 33.89 -36.96
CA THR A 144 42.56 33.84 -36.50
C THR A 144 42.95 32.44 -36.02
N ALA A 145 42.09 31.75 -35.30
CA ALA A 145 42.35 30.38 -34.87
C ALA A 145 42.41 29.40 -36.04
N ALA A 146 41.54 29.56 -37.05
CA ALA A 146 41.54 28.74 -38.27
C ALA A 146 42.81 29.01 -39.11
N ASP A 147 43.21 30.28 -39.23
CA ASP A 147 44.45 30.66 -39.97
C ASP A 147 45.73 30.12 -39.31
N ASN A 148 45.73 30.02 -37.99
CA ASN A 148 46.83 29.46 -37.20
C ASN A 148 46.73 27.92 -37.02
N HIS A 149 45.69 27.25 -37.53
CA HIS A 149 45.42 25.84 -37.34
C HIS A 149 45.30 25.46 -35.87
N ASP A 150 44.68 26.31 -35.07
CA ASP A 150 44.54 26.17 -33.62
C ASP A 150 43.23 25.40 -33.29
N GLY A 151 43.13 24.19 -33.87
CA GLY A 151 42.01 23.28 -33.69
C GLY A 151 40.74 23.68 -34.45
N LEU A 152 40.82 24.71 -35.33
CA LEU A 152 39.74 25.13 -36.23
C LEU A 152 40.21 25.16 -37.69
N GLU A 153 39.28 25.07 -38.60
CA GLU A 153 39.47 25.09 -40.04
C GLU A 153 38.68 26.24 -40.68
N GLN A 154 38.97 26.58 -41.92
CA GLN A 154 38.27 27.64 -42.66
C GLN A 154 36.77 27.36 -42.84
N GLN A 155 36.41 26.10 -42.96
CA GLN A 155 35.02 25.69 -43.01
C GLN A 155 34.26 26.01 -41.71
N ASP A 156 34.93 25.92 -40.54
CA ASP A 156 34.34 26.25 -39.25
C ASP A 156 33.93 27.71 -39.16
N VAL A 157 34.80 28.60 -39.73
CA VAL A 157 34.48 30.03 -39.83
C VAL A 157 33.28 30.26 -40.73
N SER A 158 33.17 29.53 -41.85
CA SER A 158 32.03 29.61 -42.76
C SER A 158 30.74 29.17 -42.10
N VAL A 159 30.77 28.04 -41.35
CA VAL A 159 29.62 27.55 -40.53
C VAL A 159 29.26 28.54 -39.42
N LEU A 160 30.25 29.14 -38.76
CA LEU A 160 30.02 30.13 -37.71
C LEU A 160 29.36 31.41 -38.27
N LYS A 161 29.84 31.91 -39.43
CA LYS A 161 29.21 33.03 -40.15
C LYS A 161 27.77 32.74 -40.50
N LEU A 162 27.49 31.53 -41.01
CA LEU A 162 26.16 31.06 -41.32
C LEU A 162 25.25 31.04 -40.10
N LEU A 163 25.70 30.43 -38.98
CA LEU A 163 24.96 30.36 -37.74
C LEU A 163 24.61 31.73 -37.17
N TYR A 164 25.51 32.72 -37.35
CA TYR A 164 25.21 34.10 -36.99
C TYR A 164 24.06 34.66 -37.85
N LEU A 165 24.07 34.47 -39.19
CA LEU A 165 23.07 34.98 -40.09
C LEU A 165 21.66 34.44 -39.75
N VAL A 166 21.57 33.15 -39.39
CA VAL A 166 20.26 32.49 -39.08
C VAL A 166 19.87 32.62 -37.61
N ARG A 167 20.70 33.24 -36.76
CA ARG A 167 20.53 33.29 -35.29
C ARG A 167 19.14 33.75 -34.83
N TYR A 168 18.53 34.69 -35.56
CA TYR A 168 17.26 35.31 -35.19
C TYR A 168 16.10 34.87 -36.11
N ILE A 169 16.33 33.87 -36.96
CA ILE A 169 15.32 33.35 -37.89
C ILE A 169 14.71 32.10 -37.25
N GLU A 170 13.50 32.25 -36.72
CA GLU A 170 12.74 31.14 -36.13
C GLU A 170 12.13 30.20 -37.17
N ASP A 171 12.00 30.69 -38.41
CA ASP A 171 11.36 29.98 -39.53
C ASP A 171 12.20 28.82 -40.09
N ILE A 172 13.52 28.83 -39.84
CA ILE A 172 14.47 27.78 -40.25
C ILE A 172 15.17 27.24 -39.02
N LYS A 173 14.96 25.99 -38.70
CA LYS A 173 15.70 25.34 -37.63
C LYS A 173 17.18 25.24 -38.02
N ALA A 174 18.07 25.71 -37.18
CA ALA A 174 19.52 25.58 -37.38
C ALA A 174 20.01 24.18 -36.95
N ASN A 175 19.41 23.12 -37.54
CA ASN A 175 19.85 21.74 -37.39
C ASN A 175 20.87 21.37 -38.45
N ILE A 176 21.56 20.24 -38.31
CA ILE A 176 22.64 19.82 -39.18
C ILE A 176 22.21 19.73 -40.67
N ASP A 177 20.96 19.27 -40.95
CA ASP A 177 20.46 19.08 -42.29
C ASP A 177 20.23 20.45 -42.98
N ASN A 178 19.56 21.38 -42.29
CA ASN A 178 19.31 22.72 -42.81
C ASN A 178 20.62 23.54 -42.93
N ILE A 179 21.56 23.44 -41.97
CA ILE A 179 22.86 24.06 -42.03
C ILE A 179 23.63 23.54 -43.26
N SER A 180 23.60 22.24 -43.52
CA SER A 180 24.25 21.64 -44.69
C SER A 180 23.66 22.18 -46.01
N ILE A 181 22.32 22.32 -46.11
CA ILE A 181 21.66 22.89 -47.27
C ILE A 181 22.11 24.35 -47.52
N LEU A 182 22.19 25.15 -46.45
CA LEU A 182 22.62 26.54 -46.54
C LEU A 182 24.12 26.71 -46.88
N MET A 183 24.93 25.66 -46.74
CA MET A 183 26.37 25.61 -47.05
C MET A 183 26.65 25.09 -48.48
N ILE A 184 25.64 24.66 -49.24
CA ILE A 184 25.83 24.14 -50.60
C ILE A 184 26.41 25.23 -51.50
N ASP A 185 27.53 24.93 -52.17
CA ASP A 185 28.28 25.80 -53.08
C ASP A 185 28.46 25.25 -54.49
N ASP A 186 27.88 24.07 -54.77
CA ASP A 186 27.92 23.41 -56.11
C ASP A 186 26.65 22.56 -56.30
N ILE A 187 26.14 22.55 -57.56
CA ILE A 187 24.93 21.79 -57.93
C ILE A 187 25.13 20.28 -57.83
N ARG A 188 26.37 19.79 -57.88
CA ARG A 188 26.74 18.38 -57.82
C ARG A 188 27.25 17.97 -56.42
N THR A 189 27.00 18.78 -55.39
CA THR A 189 27.47 18.53 -54.04
C THR A 189 26.93 17.16 -53.54
N ASP A 190 27.88 16.33 -53.05
CA ASP A 190 27.52 15.12 -52.28
C ASP A 190 26.99 15.54 -50.90
N LYS A 191 25.66 15.44 -50.76
CA LYS A 191 24.95 15.82 -49.54
C LYS A 191 25.44 15.05 -48.31
N ILE A 192 25.83 13.78 -48.47
CA ILE A 192 26.29 12.92 -47.34
C ILE A 192 27.67 13.39 -46.89
N ALA A 193 28.57 13.61 -47.81
CA ALA A 193 29.92 14.11 -47.51
C ALA A 193 29.89 15.51 -46.88
N LEU A 194 29.09 16.44 -47.45
CA LEU A 194 28.89 17.77 -46.89
C LEU A 194 28.31 17.74 -45.48
N ARG A 195 27.30 16.89 -45.24
CA ARG A 195 26.72 16.72 -43.92
C ARG A 195 27.72 16.22 -42.88
N ALA A 196 28.57 15.26 -43.25
CA ALA A 196 29.64 14.76 -42.38
C ALA A 196 30.68 15.87 -42.07
N SER A 197 31.06 16.64 -43.08
CA SER A 197 31.99 17.76 -42.92
C SER A 197 31.41 18.88 -42.04
N VAL A 198 30.15 19.26 -42.24
CA VAL A 198 29.44 20.23 -41.39
C VAL A 198 29.30 19.70 -39.96
N SER A 199 29.05 18.39 -39.75
CA SER A 199 29.03 17.79 -38.42
C SER A 199 30.35 17.95 -37.69
N ALA A 200 31.46 17.66 -38.37
CA ALA A 200 32.81 17.84 -37.81
C ALA A 200 33.12 19.30 -37.45
N SER A 201 32.70 20.22 -38.30
CA SER A 201 32.84 21.67 -38.03
C SER A 201 32.02 22.09 -36.79
N LEU A 202 30.76 21.62 -36.68
CA LEU A 202 29.92 21.90 -35.50
C LEU A 202 30.52 21.34 -34.21
N GLU A 203 31.14 20.16 -34.24
CA GLU A 203 31.81 19.57 -33.08
C GLU A 203 33.02 20.38 -32.65
N ARG A 204 33.87 20.86 -33.59
CA ARG A 204 35.01 21.72 -33.29
C ARG A 204 34.55 23.05 -32.67
N LEU A 205 33.55 23.69 -33.28
CA LEU A 205 32.98 24.95 -32.78
C LEU A 205 32.36 24.82 -31.40
N LEU A 206 31.67 23.69 -31.10
CA LEU A 206 31.15 23.37 -29.80
C LEU A 206 32.26 23.19 -28.76
N SER A 207 33.29 22.43 -29.11
CA SER A 207 34.40 22.15 -28.18
C SER A 207 35.10 23.44 -27.72
N GLN A 208 35.20 24.44 -28.61
CA GLN A 208 35.81 25.75 -28.34
C GLN A 208 34.80 26.82 -27.88
N ASN A 209 33.53 26.45 -27.61
CA ASN A 209 32.47 27.33 -27.10
C ASN A 209 32.06 28.50 -28.02
N TYR A 210 32.30 28.44 -29.32
CA TYR A 210 31.81 29.43 -30.28
C TYR A 210 30.31 29.33 -30.52
N ILE A 211 29.76 28.13 -30.33
CA ILE A 211 28.35 27.83 -30.51
C ILE A 211 27.79 27.02 -29.31
N SER A 212 26.50 27.02 -29.15
CA SER A 212 25.81 26.13 -28.22
C SER A 212 24.89 25.18 -28.97
N ARG A 213 24.68 23.99 -28.41
CA ARG A 213 23.72 23.00 -28.91
C ARG A 213 22.51 22.96 -28.00
N ASN A 214 21.30 22.93 -28.58
CA ASN A 214 20.04 22.73 -27.87
C ASN A 214 19.21 21.66 -28.60
N GLY A 215 19.34 20.43 -28.15
CA GLY A 215 18.78 19.26 -28.82
C GLY A 215 19.50 19.02 -30.17
N ASP A 216 18.74 19.18 -31.26
CA ASP A 216 19.20 19.05 -32.64
C ASP A 216 19.63 20.38 -33.29
N THR A 217 19.44 21.51 -32.59
CA THR A 217 19.73 22.84 -33.12
C THR A 217 21.01 23.45 -32.54
N TYR A 218 21.67 24.31 -33.35
CA TYR A 218 22.92 25.00 -32.99
C TYR A 218 22.71 26.52 -33.02
N ALA A 219 23.33 27.21 -32.08
CA ALA A 219 23.24 28.68 -31.98
C ALA A 219 24.58 29.33 -31.80
N PHE A 220 24.83 30.42 -32.55
CA PHE A 220 25.99 31.31 -32.39
C PHE A 220 25.97 31.94 -30.99
N LEU A 221 27.16 32.05 -30.35
CA LEU A 221 27.35 32.71 -29.05
C LEU A 221 28.16 34.01 -29.19
N THR A 222 27.66 35.11 -28.59
CA THR A 222 28.44 36.34 -28.42
C THR A 222 29.53 36.15 -27.37
N ASP A 223 30.52 37.11 -27.30
CA ASP A 223 31.58 37.05 -26.28
C ASP A 223 30.99 36.85 -24.85
N GLU A 224 30.00 37.65 -24.46
CA GLU A 224 29.35 37.58 -23.16
C GLU A 224 28.63 36.22 -22.94
N GLU A 225 28.00 35.68 -23.99
CA GLU A 225 27.37 34.38 -23.94
C GLU A 225 28.38 33.24 -23.82
N GLN A 226 29.56 33.38 -24.46
CA GLN A 226 30.66 32.41 -24.35
C GLN A 226 31.23 32.37 -22.93
N ASP A 227 31.53 33.56 -22.35
CA ASP A 227 32.04 33.67 -20.98
C ASP A 227 31.06 33.02 -19.98
N ILE A 228 29.77 33.31 -20.11
CA ILE A 228 28.73 32.70 -19.29
C ILE A 228 28.63 31.18 -19.52
N ALA A 229 28.77 30.74 -20.78
CA ALA A 229 28.76 29.31 -21.12
C ALA A 229 29.93 28.55 -20.50
N ILE A 230 31.13 29.16 -20.55
CA ILE A 230 32.34 28.62 -19.92
C ILE A 230 32.19 28.55 -18.40
N ASP A 231 31.67 29.61 -17.76
CA ASP A 231 31.43 29.66 -16.34
C ASP A 231 30.41 28.56 -15.91
N ILE A 232 29.31 28.39 -16.68
CA ILE A 232 28.31 27.33 -16.45
C ILE A 232 28.96 25.96 -16.61
N LYS A 233 29.74 25.73 -17.67
CA LYS A 233 30.43 24.44 -17.92
C LYS A 233 31.37 24.08 -16.76
N ASN A 234 32.07 25.06 -16.22
CA ASN A 234 33.03 24.91 -15.13
C ASN A 234 32.34 24.89 -13.74
N THR A 235 31.05 25.13 -13.67
CA THR A 235 30.32 25.07 -12.39
C THR A 235 30.23 23.62 -11.93
N PRO A 236 30.83 23.24 -10.79
CA PRO A 236 30.87 21.87 -10.34
C PRO A 236 29.46 21.47 -9.83
N VAL A 237 28.95 20.36 -10.32
CA VAL A 237 27.73 19.68 -9.82
C VAL A 237 28.15 18.31 -9.35
N ASP A 238 27.72 17.94 -8.17
CA ASP A 238 27.92 16.59 -7.61
C ASP A 238 26.97 15.61 -8.27
N SER A 239 27.50 14.49 -8.75
CA SER A 239 26.68 13.40 -9.32
C SER A 239 25.60 12.91 -8.38
N ALA A 240 25.83 12.94 -7.07
CA ALA A 240 24.83 12.60 -6.07
C ALA A 240 23.60 13.53 -6.12
N GLN A 241 23.77 14.81 -6.50
CA GLN A 241 22.64 15.74 -6.69
C GLN A 241 21.83 15.38 -7.94
N VAL A 242 22.51 14.97 -9.02
CA VAL A 242 21.84 14.51 -10.24
C VAL A 242 21.06 13.24 -9.97
N ILE A 243 21.65 12.26 -9.29
CA ILE A 243 21.00 11.01 -8.87
C ILE A 243 19.77 11.31 -8.01
N THR A 244 19.88 12.25 -7.06
CA THR A 244 18.74 12.67 -6.22
C THR A 244 17.61 13.26 -7.06
N SER A 245 17.93 14.05 -8.10
CA SER A 245 16.93 14.60 -9.01
C SER A 245 16.27 13.51 -9.86
N ILE A 246 17.02 12.52 -10.32
CA ILE A 246 16.48 11.34 -11.01
C ILE A 246 15.55 10.58 -10.08
N ALA A 247 15.94 10.35 -8.82
CA ALA A 247 15.10 9.71 -7.82
C ALA A 247 13.78 10.46 -7.60
N GLN A 248 13.83 11.80 -7.55
CA GLN A 248 12.63 12.63 -7.41
C GLN A 248 11.71 12.51 -8.64
N THR A 249 12.27 12.49 -9.84
CA THR A 249 11.50 12.28 -11.07
C THR A 249 10.87 10.88 -11.10
N VAL A 250 11.64 9.84 -10.80
CA VAL A 250 11.14 8.46 -10.83
C VAL A 250 10.13 8.22 -9.70
N TYR A 251 10.53 8.46 -8.45
CA TYR A 251 9.71 8.10 -7.27
C TYR A 251 8.79 9.22 -6.79
N GLY A 252 8.95 10.45 -7.29
CA GLY A 252 8.04 11.56 -6.99
C GLY A 252 6.95 11.76 -8.04
N GLU A 253 7.24 11.47 -9.32
CA GLU A 253 6.35 11.81 -10.43
C GLU A 253 5.90 10.58 -11.23
N ILE A 254 6.83 9.71 -11.67
CA ILE A 254 6.50 8.55 -12.51
C ILE A 254 5.89 7.42 -11.69
N TYR A 255 6.50 7.09 -10.54
CA TYR A 255 6.11 5.97 -9.68
C TYR A 255 6.02 6.36 -8.19
N PRO A 256 5.11 7.26 -7.81
CA PRO A 256 5.09 7.88 -6.47
C PRO A 256 4.54 6.97 -5.36
N SER A 257 3.96 5.84 -5.69
CA SER A 257 3.38 4.94 -4.70
C SER A 257 4.46 4.25 -3.85
N LYS A 258 4.32 4.30 -2.53
CA LYS A 258 5.17 3.59 -1.57
C LYS A 258 4.68 2.17 -1.27
N LYS A 259 3.54 1.82 -1.83
CA LYS A 259 2.96 0.47 -1.73
C LYS A 259 2.57 0.02 -3.12
N PHE A 260 2.90 -1.22 -3.40
CA PHE A 260 2.49 -1.89 -4.63
C PHE A 260 1.19 -2.66 -4.38
N LYS A 261 0.19 -2.38 -5.21
CA LYS A 261 -1.12 -3.03 -5.12
C LYS A 261 -1.15 -4.27 -6.01
N TYR A 262 -1.26 -5.44 -5.38
CA TYR A 262 -1.39 -6.72 -6.07
C TYR A 262 -2.73 -7.37 -5.71
N GLY A 263 -3.73 -7.27 -6.57
CA GLY A 263 -5.08 -7.73 -6.29
C GLY A 263 -5.69 -7.07 -5.04
N LYS A 264 -5.91 -7.86 -4.00
CA LYS A 264 -6.40 -7.40 -2.68
C LYS A 264 -5.31 -7.05 -1.68
N TYR A 265 -4.05 -7.17 -2.08
CA TYR A 265 -2.89 -6.97 -1.22
C TYR A 265 -2.22 -5.62 -1.48
N ASP A 266 -1.66 -5.02 -0.44
CA ASP A 266 -0.85 -3.82 -0.50
C ASP A 266 0.53 -4.11 0.11
N PHE A 267 1.55 -4.26 -0.75
CA PHE A 267 2.90 -4.54 -0.32
C PHE A 267 3.74 -3.27 -0.23
N ALA A 268 4.25 -2.96 0.93
CA ALA A 268 5.27 -1.94 1.08
C ALA A 268 6.61 -2.43 0.50
N TYR A 269 7.34 -1.54 -0.15
CA TYR A 269 8.65 -1.85 -0.73
C TYR A 269 9.63 -0.70 -0.54
N ASP A 270 10.91 -1.02 -0.46
CA ASP A 270 12.00 -0.06 -0.37
C ASP A 270 12.33 0.48 -1.77
N GLN A 271 12.45 1.80 -1.88
CA GLN A 271 12.83 2.49 -3.11
C GLN A 271 14.33 2.76 -3.11
N TYR A 272 15.05 2.21 -4.07
CA TYR A 272 16.48 2.46 -4.24
C TYR A 272 16.78 3.16 -5.57
N ILE A 273 17.65 4.14 -5.52
CA ILE A 273 18.29 4.71 -6.69
C ILE A 273 19.78 4.45 -6.56
N ASP A 274 20.35 3.75 -7.53
CA ASP A 274 21.70 3.23 -7.46
C ASP A 274 21.93 2.46 -6.15
N GLU A 275 22.91 2.84 -5.34
CA GLU A 275 23.21 2.26 -4.04
C GLU A 275 22.45 2.91 -2.88
N THR A 276 21.68 3.97 -3.14
CA THR A 276 21.07 4.82 -2.11
C THR A 276 19.60 4.51 -1.90
N LEU A 277 19.19 4.36 -0.63
CA LEU A 277 17.79 4.25 -0.25
C LEU A 277 17.08 5.60 -0.36
N ASN A 278 15.99 5.66 -1.11
CA ASN A 278 15.12 6.83 -1.24
C ASN A 278 14.01 6.80 -0.19
N GLY A 279 14.21 7.46 0.93
CA GLY A 279 13.24 7.52 2.03
C GLY A 279 13.58 6.61 3.20
N SER A 280 12.56 5.97 3.81
CA SER A 280 12.70 5.07 4.96
C SER A 280 12.50 3.62 4.53
N ALA A 281 13.29 2.70 5.09
CA ALA A 281 13.15 1.28 4.84
C ALA A 281 11.81 0.75 5.38
N CYS A 282 11.14 -0.05 4.55
CA CYS A 282 9.90 -0.75 4.89
C CYS A 282 10.15 -2.27 5.10
N GLY A 283 11.22 -2.79 4.51
CA GLY A 283 11.62 -4.19 4.52
C GLY A 283 10.77 -5.10 3.62
N GLY A 284 11.31 -6.26 3.27
CA GLY A 284 10.60 -7.30 2.52
C GLY A 284 10.93 -7.34 1.04
N MET A 285 10.61 -6.29 0.29
CA MET A 285 10.89 -6.18 -1.14
C MET A 285 11.59 -4.86 -1.47
N ARG A 286 12.31 -4.81 -2.60
CA ARG A 286 12.99 -3.60 -3.07
C ARG A 286 12.76 -3.36 -4.56
N LEU A 287 12.62 -2.10 -4.93
CA LEU A 287 12.70 -1.65 -6.32
C LEU A 287 13.94 -0.78 -6.46
N ARG A 288 14.91 -1.22 -7.24
CA ARG A 288 16.17 -0.51 -7.51
C ARG A 288 16.18 -0.01 -8.93
N ILE A 289 16.33 1.29 -9.09
CA ILE A 289 16.63 1.93 -10.38
C ILE A 289 18.13 2.16 -10.47
N VAL A 290 18.76 1.67 -11.51
CA VAL A 290 20.20 1.78 -11.75
C VAL A 290 20.44 2.78 -12.88
N THR A 291 21.13 3.88 -12.56
CA THR A 291 21.49 4.91 -13.53
C THR A 291 22.87 4.64 -14.15
N VAL A 292 23.25 5.41 -15.15
CA VAL A 292 24.59 5.34 -15.78
C VAL A 292 25.75 5.70 -14.84
N ALA A 293 25.45 6.31 -13.70
CA ALA A 293 26.44 6.71 -12.69
C ALA A 293 26.66 5.64 -11.60
N SER A 294 25.87 4.56 -11.59
CA SER A 294 25.94 3.49 -10.61
C SER A 294 27.10 2.52 -10.87
N ASP A 295 27.68 1.99 -9.80
CA ASP A 295 28.62 0.87 -9.88
C ASP A 295 27.97 -0.44 -10.40
N TYR A 296 26.64 -0.53 -10.36
CA TYR A 296 25.86 -1.61 -10.96
C TYR A 296 25.70 -1.47 -12.48
N TYR A 297 25.93 -0.27 -13.02
CA TYR A 297 25.82 -0.04 -14.44
C TYR A 297 26.94 -0.77 -15.19
N GLY A 298 26.59 -1.62 -16.14
CA GLY A 298 27.57 -2.47 -16.85
C GLY A 298 28.08 -3.67 -16.04
N ALA A 299 27.57 -3.91 -14.84
CA ALA A 299 27.88 -5.12 -14.08
C ALA A 299 27.44 -6.39 -14.83
N PRO A 300 28.17 -7.51 -14.70
CA PRO A 300 27.76 -8.79 -15.27
C PRO A 300 26.35 -9.21 -14.81
N ASN A 301 25.62 -9.85 -15.71
CA ASN A 301 24.25 -10.30 -15.43
C ASN A 301 24.19 -11.21 -14.19
N GLU A 302 25.18 -12.09 -14.03
CA GLU A 302 25.29 -13.05 -12.94
C GLU A 302 25.30 -12.34 -11.57
N ARG A 303 26.00 -11.21 -11.48
CA ARG A 303 26.02 -10.40 -10.26
C ARG A 303 24.65 -9.77 -9.97
N LEU A 304 24.03 -9.15 -10.98
CA LEU A 304 22.72 -8.53 -10.84
C LEU A 304 21.63 -9.56 -10.48
N ILE A 305 21.71 -10.75 -11.08
CA ILE A 305 20.83 -11.89 -10.80
C ILE A 305 20.98 -12.33 -9.33
N MET A 306 22.22 -12.53 -8.88
CA MET A 306 22.49 -12.94 -7.50
C MET A 306 22.02 -11.89 -6.49
N ASP A 307 22.34 -10.60 -6.71
CA ASP A 307 21.96 -9.52 -5.82
C ASP A 307 20.43 -9.36 -5.77
N SER A 308 19.74 -9.49 -6.91
CA SER A 308 18.28 -9.42 -6.98
C SER A 308 17.59 -10.51 -6.16
N GLN A 309 18.16 -11.71 -6.15
CA GLN A 309 17.64 -12.85 -5.39
C GLN A 309 17.90 -12.70 -3.88
N VAL A 310 19.13 -12.35 -3.51
CA VAL A 310 19.52 -12.20 -2.08
C VAL A 310 18.74 -11.09 -1.39
N ASN A 311 18.48 -9.98 -2.10
CA ASN A 311 17.82 -8.81 -1.55
C ASN A 311 16.29 -8.77 -1.76
N ASN A 312 15.70 -9.78 -2.42
CA ASN A 312 14.29 -9.77 -2.85
C ASN A 312 13.97 -8.48 -3.63
N GLU A 313 14.75 -8.20 -4.67
CA GLU A 313 14.61 -6.95 -5.39
C GLU A 313 14.36 -7.10 -6.89
N ALA A 314 13.64 -6.11 -7.43
CA ALA A 314 13.56 -5.84 -8.84
C ALA A 314 14.60 -4.76 -9.18
N ILE A 315 15.56 -5.09 -10.04
CA ILE A 315 16.62 -4.21 -10.53
C ILE A 315 16.25 -3.75 -11.94
N VAL A 316 16.11 -2.44 -12.13
CA VAL A 316 15.78 -1.80 -13.40
C VAL A 316 16.98 -0.98 -13.84
N VAL A 317 17.77 -1.51 -14.78
CA VAL A 317 18.95 -0.83 -15.33
C VAL A 317 18.50 0.06 -16.48
N LEU A 318 18.58 1.37 -16.29
CA LEU A 318 18.13 2.37 -17.28
C LEU A 318 18.93 2.26 -18.58
N SER A 319 18.22 2.37 -19.72
CA SER A 319 18.89 2.46 -21.02
C SER A 319 19.68 3.78 -21.16
N ASN A 320 20.84 3.74 -21.81
CA ASN A 320 21.65 4.92 -22.13
C ASN A 320 21.41 5.47 -23.55
N GLU A 321 20.38 5.00 -24.24
CA GLU A 321 20.02 5.51 -25.59
C GLU A 321 19.60 6.99 -25.55
N THR A 322 19.25 7.52 -24.38
CA THR A 322 18.86 8.91 -24.18
C THR A 322 19.77 9.58 -23.15
N PRO A 323 20.24 10.85 -23.41
CA PRO A 323 21.18 11.53 -22.53
C PRO A 323 20.51 12.20 -21.31
N TYR A 324 19.68 11.48 -20.58
CA TYR A 324 18.93 12.03 -19.44
C TYR A 324 19.83 12.56 -18.32
N PHE A 325 20.96 11.93 -18.10
CA PHE A 325 21.91 12.32 -17.05
C PHE A 325 22.59 13.65 -17.39
N ASP A 326 23.09 13.75 -18.63
CA ASP A 326 23.79 14.95 -19.12
C ASP A 326 22.87 16.18 -19.18
N GLU A 327 21.61 15.97 -19.57
CA GLU A 327 20.60 17.03 -19.62
C GLU A 327 20.33 17.60 -18.23
N LEU A 328 20.16 16.72 -17.23
CA LEU A 328 19.96 17.13 -15.83
C LEU A 328 21.22 17.81 -15.26
N GLU A 329 22.39 17.26 -15.52
CA GLU A 329 23.65 17.86 -15.07
C GLU A 329 23.80 19.27 -15.61
N GLN A 330 23.54 19.46 -16.90
CA GLN A 330 23.59 20.79 -17.55
C GLN A 330 22.54 21.74 -16.93
N ALA A 331 21.32 21.29 -16.76
CA ALA A 331 20.29 22.10 -16.12
C ALA A 331 20.70 22.54 -14.71
N MET A 332 21.28 21.62 -13.94
CA MET A 332 21.75 21.91 -12.60
C MET A 332 22.96 22.87 -12.57
N LYS A 333 23.88 22.73 -13.51
CA LYS A 333 24.99 23.68 -13.68
C LYS A 333 24.47 25.11 -13.91
N ILE A 334 23.48 25.25 -14.79
CA ILE A 334 22.83 26.54 -15.04
C ILE A 334 22.15 27.07 -13.78
N ARG A 335 21.34 26.26 -13.10
CA ARG A 335 20.66 26.65 -11.88
C ARG A 335 21.60 27.08 -10.78
N LYS A 336 22.69 26.33 -10.59
CA LYS A 336 23.69 26.62 -9.56
C LYS A 336 24.46 27.91 -9.89
N TYR A 337 24.87 28.08 -11.14
CA TYR A 337 25.51 29.30 -11.63
C TYR A 337 24.66 30.54 -11.36
N VAL A 338 23.39 30.50 -11.71
CA VAL A 338 22.44 31.59 -11.49
C VAL A 338 22.23 31.89 -10.00
N LYS A 339 22.09 30.83 -9.17
CA LYS A 339 21.89 30.96 -7.72
C LYS A 339 23.09 31.62 -7.01
N GLN A 340 24.30 31.43 -7.53
CA GLN A 340 25.53 31.98 -6.94
C GLN A 340 25.76 33.45 -7.28
N ARG A 341 24.97 34.03 -8.21
CA ARG A 341 25.16 35.40 -8.68
C ARG A 341 23.98 36.30 -8.27
N ASN A 342 24.29 37.57 -7.99
CA ASN A 342 23.27 38.58 -7.76
C ASN A 342 22.85 39.19 -9.11
N VAL A 343 21.90 38.52 -9.78
CA VAL A 343 21.49 38.86 -11.16
C VAL A 343 20.99 40.29 -11.29
N SER A 344 20.33 40.85 -10.26
CA SER A 344 19.76 42.19 -10.30
C SER A 344 20.80 43.32 -10.37
N GLN A 345 22.05 43.05 -10.06
CA GLN A 345 23.17 44.04 -10.10
C GLN A 345 23.96 43.98 -11.39
N LEU A 346 23.66 43.03 -12.28
CA LEU A 346 24.38 42.87 -13.55
C LEU A 346 23.80 43.81 -14.63
N PRO A 347 24.60 44.14 -15.69
CA PRO A 347 24.07 44.84 -16.85
C PRO A 347 22.87 44.15 -17.47
N GLU A 348 21.95 44.90 -18.08
CA GLU A 348 20.70 44.39 -18.64
C GLU A 348 20.96 43.32 -19.72
N SER A 349 21.99 43.48 -20.57
CA SER A 349 22.42 42.48 -21.57
C SER A 349 22.72 41.13 -20.93
N ILE A 350 23.43 41.13 -19.80
CA ILE A 350 23.78 39.90 -19.06
C ILE A 350 22.57 39.32 -18.36
N GLN A 351 21.68 40.17 -17.81
CA GLN A 351 20.42 39.69 -17.22
C GLN A 351 19.56 38.95 -18.25
N ASP A 352 19.50 39.45 -19.48
CA ASP A 352 18.75 38.80 -20.57
C ASP A 352 19.36 37.47 -20.95
N ILE A 353 20.69 37.36 -21.03
CA ILE A 353 21.39 36.12 -21.28
C ILE A 353 21.06 35.10 -20.16
N ILE A 354 21.13 35.53 -18.91
CA ILE A 354 20.79 34.68 -17.75
C ILE A 354 19.33 34.21 -17.78
N ARG A 355 18.39 35.10 -18.11
CA ARG A 355 16.99 34.72 -18.30
C ARG A 355 16.79 33.63 -19.34
N LYS A 356 17.44 33.76 -20.50
CA LYS A 356 17.46 32.76 -21.57
C LYS A 356 18.06 31.43 -21.08
N ARG A 357 19.17 31.45 -20.32
CA ARG A 357 19.77 30.26 -19.74
C ARG A 357 18.86 29.60 -18.71
N GLN A 358 18.12 30.35 -17.87
CA GLN A 358 17.12 29.79 -16.95
C GLN A 358 15.99 29.12 -17.70
N GLN A 359 15.50 29.69 -18.80
CA GLN A 359 14.50 29.06 -19.65
C GLN A 359 15.04 27.78 -20.28
N GLN A 360 16.29 27.82 -20.77
CA GLN A 360 17.00 26.64 -21.30
C GLN A 360 17.05 25.52 -20.23
N ALA A 361 17.39 25.85 -18.97
CA ALA A 361 17.43 24.87 -17.89
C ALA A 361 16.07 24.17 -17.68
N ARG A 362 14.95 24.91 -17.78
CA ARG A 362 13.59 24.31 -17.71
C ARG A 362 13.34 23.34 -18.86
N ILE A 363 13.70 23.71 -20.08
CA ILE A 363 13.55 22.86 -21.25
C ILE A 363 14.41 21.59 -21.11
N LEU A 364 15.62 21.70 -20.57
CA LEU A 364 16.51 20.58 -20.30
C LEU A 364 15.88 19.63 -19.25
N GLU A 365 15.33 20.18 -18.16
CA GLU A 365 14.65 19.43 -17.11
C GLU A 365 13.43 18.67 -17.64
N GLU A 366 12.57 19.34 -18.44
CA GLU A 366 11.40 18.71 -19.07
C GLU A 366 11.79 17.60 -20.06
N ARG A 367 12.82 17.86 -20.86
CA ARG A 367 13.35 16.89 -21.81
C ARG A 367 14.00 15.70 -21.11
N ALA A 368 14.79 15.96 -20.05
CA ALA A 368 15.39 14.92 -19.24
C ALA A 368 14.32 14.01 -18.60
N ARG A 369 13.20 14.58 -18.15
CA ARG A 369 12.05 13.78 -17.67
C ARG A 369 11.55 12.82 -18.74
N SER A 370 11.29 13.32 -19.97
CA SER A 370 10.86 12.46 -21.07
C SER A 370 11.92 11.39 -21.41
N TYR A 371 13.21 11.74 -21.29
CA TYR A 371 14.29 10.80 -21.51
C TYR A 371 14.40 9.73 -20.43
N ILE A 372 14.14 10.07 -19.16
CA ILE A 372 14.05 9.09 -18.05
C ILE A 372 12.88 8.11 -18.31
N GLU A 373 11.71 8.60 -18.73
CA GLU A 373 10.59 7.74 -19.09
C GLU A 373 10.97 6.75 -20.20
N LYS A 374 11.63 7.24 -21.26
CA LYS A 374 12.13 6.39 -22.35
C LYS A 374 13.20 5.43 -21.88
N ALA A 375 14.12 5.88 -21.00
CA ALA A 375 15.17 5.05 -20.44
C ALA A 375 14.60 3.90 -19.59
N ILE A 376 13.49 4.13 -18.86
CA ILE A 376 12.76 3.08 -18.14
C ILE A 376 12.12 2.12 -19.13
N VAL A 377 11.46 2.60 -20.18
CA VAL A 377 10.85 1.75 -21.21
C VAL A 377 11.89 0.85 -21.88
N GLY A 378 13.07 1.40 -22.22
CA GLY A 378 14.21 0.65 -22.78
C GLY A 378 15.03 -0.14 -21.74
N ALA A 379 14.70 -0.03 -20.45
CA ALA A 379 15.49 -0.61 -19.37
C ALA A 379 15.51 -2.15 -19.40
N LYS A 380 16.64 -2.70 -19.01
CA LYS A 380 16.79 -4.10 -18.68
C LYS A 380 16.26 -4.33 -17.27
N VAL A 381 15.39 -5.33 -17.12
CA VAL A 381 14.73 -5.66 -15.85
C VAL A 381 15.17 -7.02 -15.35
N ILE A 382 15.60 -7.10 -14.10
CA ILE A 382 15.99 -8.33 -13.42
C ILE A 382 15.17 -8.44 -12.14
N VAL A 383 14.45 -9.54 -11.97
CA VAL A 383 13.54 -9.74 -10.85
C VAL A 383 13.85 -11.07 -10.17
N HIS A 384 14.24 -11.00 -8.90
CA HIS A 384 14.44 -12.17 -8.03
C HIS A 384 15.16 -13.34 -8.70
N GLY A 385 16.25 -13.05 -9.41
CA GLY A 385 17.09 -14.07 -10.05
C GLY A 385 16.82 -14.31 -11.53
N GLU A 386 15.84 -13.65 -12.15
CA GLU A 386 15.48 -13.83 -13.55
C GLU A 386 15.55 -12.51 -14.33
N VAL A 387 15.97 -12.59 -15.58
CA VAL A 387 15.91 -11.45 -16.52
C VAL A 387 14.56 -11.47 -17.22
N MET A 388 13.76 -10.42 -17.03
CA MET A 388 12.44 -10.30 -17.61
C MET A 388 12.47 -9.49 -18.91
N ASP A 389 11.89 -10.04 -19.99
CA ASP A 389 11.64 -9.31 -21.24
C ASP A 389 10.25 -8.66 -21.21
N ILE A 390 10.18 -7.43 -20.66
CA ILE A 390 8.93 -6.68 -20.53
C ILE A 390 8.80 -5.71 -21.70
N LYS A 391 7.88 -5.98 -22.62
CA LYS A 391 7.58 -5.15 -23.80
C LYS A 391 6.37 -4.25 -23.51
N THR A 392 6.61 -2.99 -23.22
CA THR A 392 5.59 -1.97 -22.97
C THR A 392 6.07 -0.61 -23.45
N GLY A 393 5.16 0.24 -23.89
CA GLY A 393 5.44 1.62 -24.29
C GLY A 393 5.37 2.64 -23.15
N ASN A 394 5.06 2.20 -21.91
CA ASN A 394 4.84 3.07 -20.77
C ASN A 394 5.81 2.70 -19.62
N ALA A 395 6.46 3.71 -19.05
CA ALA A 395 7.41 3.51 -17.95
C ALA A 395 6.76 2.93 -16.69
N LYS A 396 5.58 3.43 -16.32
CA LYS A 396 4.83 2.93 -15.16
C LYS A 396 4.44 1.47 -15.33
N ASP A 397 3.90 1.10 -16.48
CA ASP A 397 3.49 -0.28 -16.75
C ASP A 397 4.67 -1.25 -16.69
N LYS A 398 5.86 -0.78 -17.10
CA LYS A 398 7.09 -1.58 -16.99
C LYS A 398 7.49 -1.84 -15.54
N LEU A 399 7.42 -0.81 -14.70
CA LEU A 399 7.69 -0.94 -13.27
C LEU A 399 6.63 -1.79 -12.56
N ASP A 400 5.36 -1.63 -12.94
CA ASP A 400 4.27 -2.47 -12.41
C ASP A 400 4.46 -3.94 -12.79
N ALA A 401 4.87 -4.24 -14.03
CA ALA A 401 5.17 -5.60 -14.45
C ALA A 401 6.36 -6.21 -13.70
N ALA A 402 7.42 -5.41 -13.46
CA ALA A 402 8.55 -5.82 -12.66
C ALA A 402 8.15 -6.13 -11.20
N MET A 403 7.32 -5.27 -10.62
CA MET A 403 6.82 -5.45 -9.26
C MET A 403 5.83 -6.62 -9.13
N ASN A 404 5.00 -6.87 -10.16
CA ASN A 404 4.16 -8.07 -10.22
C ASN A 404 5.01 -9.35 -10.18
N GLY A 405 6.02 -9.44 -11.04
CA GLY A 405 6.95 -10.57 -11.04
C GLY A 405 7.69 -10.73 -9.70
N LEU A 406 8.06 -9.61 -9.07
CA LEU A 406 8.70 -9.63 -7.75
C LEU A 406 7.77 -10.18 -6.66
N VAL A 407 6.51 -9.75 -6.63
CA VAL A 407 5.51 -10.26 -5.67
C VAL A 407 5.30 -11.76 -5.87
N GLU A 408 5.12 -12.22 -7.11
CA GLU A 408 4.90 -13.63 -7.44
C GLU A 408 6.09 -14.51 -7.04
N SER A 409 7.30 -14.01 -7.21
CA SER A 409 8.52 -14.75 -6.87
C SER A 409 8.78 -14.77 -5.36
N VAL A 410 8.64 -13.62 -4.69
CA VAL A 410 8.94 -13.46 -3.25
C VAL A 410 7.85 -14.07 -2.39
N TYR A 411 6.58 -13.88 -2.76
CA TYR A 411 5.42 -14.39 -2.03
C TYR A 411 4.81 -15.60 -2.73
N SER A 412 5.65 -16.64 -2.97
CA SER A 412 5.28 -17.84 -3.71
C SER A 412 4.09 -18.64 -3.14
N LYS A 413 3.74 -18.40 -1.87
CA LYS A 413 2.60 -19.01 -1.19
C LYS A 413 1.39 -18.07 -1.02
N LEU A 414 1.40 -16.90 -1.67
CA LEU A 414 0.34 -15.92 -1.61
C LEU A 414 -1.00 -16.48 -2.08
N ASN A 415 -0.98 -17.26 -3.17
CA ASN A 415 -2.15 -17.81 -3.84
C ASN A 415 -2.87 -18.93 -3.06
N MET A 416 -2.31 -19.40 -1.93
CA MET A 416 -3.02 -20.32 -1.05
C MET A 416 -4.28 -19.72 -0.44
N VAL A 417 -4.33 -18.36 -0.31
CA VAL A 417 -5.53 -17.62 0.09
C VAL A 417 -6.24 -17.13 -1.18
N ASN A 418 -7.37 -17.73 -1.49
CA ASN A 418 -8.17 -17.44 -2.67
C ASN A 418 -9.57 -16.88 -2.33
N ARG A 419 -10.02 -17.00 -1.09
CA ARG A 419 -11.22 -16.39 -0.55
C ARG A 419 -10.86 -15.38 0.53
N PHE A 420 -11.27 -14.13 0.30
CA PHE A 420 -10.93 -12.99 1.13
C PHE A 420 -12.07 -12.58 2.06
N VAL A 421 -11.70 -12.08 3.22
CA VAL A 421 -12.62 -11.54 4.24
C VAL A 421 -12.43 -10.03 4.31
N GLU A 422 -13.52 -9.26 4.46
CA GLU A 422 -13.47 -7.81 4.42
C GLU A 422 -13.80 -7.14 5.78
N SER A 423 -14.47 -7.87 6.68
CA SER A 423 -14.95 -7.29 7.94
C SER A 423 -14.93 -8.27 9.13
N ASP A 424 -15.04 -7.71 10.34
CA ASP A 424 -15.21 -8.51 11.57
C ASP A 424 -16.54 -9.27 11.60
N ALA A 425 -17.55 -8.80 10.87
CA ALA A 425 -18.83 -9.49 10.73
C ALA A 425 -18.67 -10.82 9.99
N ASP A 426 -17.81 -10.84 8.97
CA ASP A 426 -17.50 -12.07 8.24
C ASP A 426 -16.77 -13.09 9.14
N LEU A 427 -15.89 -12.62 10.02
CA LEU A 427 -15.22 -13.49 11.01
C LEU A 427 -16.22 -14.11 11.98
N LEU A 428 -17.19 -13.34 12.44
CA LEU A 428 -18.26 -13.85 13.31
C LEU A 428 -19.12 -14.89 12.58
N SER A 429 -19.43 -14.69 11.30
CA SER A 429 -20.19 -15.67 10.51
C SER A 429 -19.43 -16.99 10.33
N ILE A 430 -18.11 -16.93 10.15
CA ILE A 430 -17.23 -18.11 10.08
C ILE A 430 -17.22 -18.86 11.42
N LEU A 431 -17.09 -18.15 12.54
CA LEU A 431 -17.10 -18.74 13.89
C LEU A 431 -18.42 -19.43 14.21
N ASN A 432 -19.54 -18.84 13.79
CA ASN A 432 -20.89 -19.38 14.00
C ASN A 432 -21.27 -20.49 13.02
N GLY A 433 -20.45 -20.77 11.99
CA GLY A 433 -20.70 -21.79 10.97
C GLY A 433 -21.73 -21.42 9.90
N THR A 434 -22.29 -20.19 9.94
CA THR A 434 -23.29 -19.73 8.96
C THR A 434 -22.67 -19.47 7.57
N ASP A 435 -21.36 -19.33 7.50
CA ASP A 435 -20.59 -19.18 6.26
C ASP A 435 -20.58 -20.48 5.42
N ASP A 436 -20.59 -21.64 6.06
CA ASP A 436 -20.60 -22.95 5.38
C ASP A 436 -21.93 -23.24 4.68
N GLU A 437 -23.05 -22.77 5.22
CA GLU A 437 -24.36 -22.87 4.59
C GLU A 437 -24.46 -22.03 3.31
N GLN A 438 -23.85 -20.84 3.29
CA GLN A 438 -23.77 -19.97 2.11
C GLN A 438 -22.90 -20.59 1.01
N ILE A 439 -21.79 -21.26 1.36
CA ILE A 439 -20.91 -21.94 0.41
C ILE A 439 -21.61 -23.11 -0.26
N ALA A 440 -22.31 -23.93 0.51
CA ALA A 440 -23.08 -25.05 -0.01
C ALA A 440 -24.16 -24.61 -1.00
N PHE A 441 -24.72 -23.41 -0.81
CA PHE A 441 -25.75 -22.85 -1.67
C PHE A 441 -25.21 -22.21 -2.96
N THR A 442 -24.02 -21.60 -2.92
CA THR A 442 -23.45 -20.85 -4.07
C THR A 442 -22.56 -21.69 -4.99
N GLY A 443 -22.15 -22.88 -4.59
CA GLY A 443 -21.32 -23.80 -5.38
C GLY A 443 -19.91 -23.27 -5.70
N GLN A 444 -19.47 -22.18 -5.09
CA GLN A 444 -18.13 -21.61 -5.26
C GLN A 444 -17.13 -22.34 -4.36
N GLY A 445 -16.44 -23.31 -4.94
CA GLY A 445 -15.54 -24.24 -4.26
C GLY A 445 -14.15 -23.69 -3.86
N ALA A 446 -14.05 -22.44 -3.44
CA ALA A 446 -12.77 -21.89 -2.97
C ALA A 446 -12.79 -21.74 -1.44
N ASN A 447 -12.27 -22.74 -0.72
CA ASN A 447 -12.31 -22.82 0.73
C ASN A 447 -10.99 -22.52 1.45
N ASN A 448 -9.98 -21.96 0.77
CA ASN A 448 -8.63 -21.76 1.33
C ASN A 448 -8.03 -23.04 1.95
N GLU A 449 -8.34 -24.22 1.38
CA GLU A 449 -7.93 -25.52 1.96
C GLU A 449 -6.42 -25.64 2.10
N ASP A 450 -5.67 -25.18 1.10
CA ASP A 450 -4.20 -25.23 1.13
C ASP A 450 -3.64 -24.38 2.28
N ALA A 451 -4.21 -23.19 2.49
CA ALA A 451 -3.82 -22.30 3.58
C ALA A 451 -4.19 -22.89 4.95
N LEU A 452 -5.38 -23.49 5.09
CA LEU A 452 -5.83 -24.16 6.31
C LEU A 452 -4.92 -25.34 6.65
N ASN A 453 -4.56 -26.15 5.66
CA ASN A 453 -3.66 -27.28 5.83
C ASN A 453 -2.25 -26.84 6.24
N GLU A 454 -1.72 -25.80 5.59
CA GLU A 454 -0.40 -25.21 5.93
C GLU A 454 -0.36 -24.73 7.40
N ILE A 455 -1.39 -23.99 7.83
CA ILE A 455 -1.48 -23.53 9.23
C ILE A 455 -1.61 -24.71 10.18
N SER A 456 -2.46 -25.70 9.87
CA SER A 456 -2.69 -26.87 10.72
C SER A 456 -1.42 -27.68 10.91
N GLN A 457 -0.69 -27.95 9.83
CA GLN A 457 0.58 -28.69 9.88
C GLN A 457 1.65 -27.94 10.69
N TRP A 458 1.73 -26.61 10.51
CA TRP A 458 2.68 -25.82 11.27
C TRP A 458 2.34 -25.79 12.75
N LEU A 459 1.06 -25.61 13.13
CA LEU A 459 0.61 -25.64 14.52
C LEU A 459 0.85 -27.02 15.16
N GLU A 460 0.66 -28.07 14.39
CA GLU A 460 0.97 -29.42 14.87
C GLU A 460 2.45 -29.62 15.16
N LEU A 461 3.33 -29.11 14.28
CA LEU A 461 4.77 -29.12 14.50
C LEU A 461 5.19 -28.30 15.73
N GLN A 462 4.57 -27.12 15.96
CA GLN A 462 4.81 -26.33 17.17
C GLN A 462 4.40 -27.08 18.43
N ASN A 463 3.24 -27.73 18.39
CA ASN A 463 2.74 -28.53 19.51
C ASN A 463 3.63 -29.75 19.80
N GLN A 464 4.11 -30.46 18.79
CA GLN A 464 5.07 -31.57 18.96
C GLN A 464 6.38 -31.10 19.61
N LYS A 465 6.81 -29.85 19.32
CA LYS A 465 7.97 -29.21 19.93
C LYS A 465 7.68 -28.62 21.31
N MET A 466 6.47 -28.75 21.83
CA MET A 466 5.98 -28.15 23.08
C MET A 466 6.16 -26.62 23.15
N LEU A 467 6.11 -25.94 22.00
CA LEU A 467 6.24 -24.50 21.93
C LEU A 467 4.86 -23.85 22.05
N SER A 468 4.73 -22.88 22.97
CA SER A 468 3.55 -22.05 23.08
C SER A 468 3.50 -21.09 21.89
N THR A 469 2.44 -21.14 21.10
CA THR A 469 2.27 -20.33 19.90
C THR A 469 1.14 -19.32 20.14
N SER A 470 1.45 -18.05 20.12
CA SER A 470 0.45 -16.97 20.21
C SER A 470 -0.18 -16.70 18.84
N MET A 471 -1.35 -16.04 18.83
CA MET A 471 -1.95 -15.52 17.60
C MET A 471 -1.02 -14.50 16.92
N GLY A 472 -0.26 -13.72 17.70
CA GLY A 472 0.78 -12.82 17.20
C GLY A 472 1.89 -13.53 16.45
N ASP A 473 2.30 -14.75 16.88
CA ASP A 473 3.29 -15.56 16.15
C ASP A 473 2.72 -16.06 14.83
N VAL A 474 1.46 -16.47 14.82
CA VAL A 474 0.73 -16.85 13.60
C VAL A 474 0.70 -15.68 12.62
N GLN A 475 0.28 -14.51 13.08
CA GLN A 475 0.22 -13.29 12.28
C GLN A 475 1.60 -12.92 11.69
N ARG A 476 2.63 -12.87 12.52
CA ARG A 476 4.00 -12.56 12.08
C ARG A 476 4.52 -13.53 11.02
N ARG A 477 4.28 -14.83 11.21
CA ARG A 477 4.71 -15.85 10.26
C ARG A 477 4.04 -15.71 8.90
N TYR A 478 2.72 -15.60 8.87
CA TYR A 478 1.97 -15.66 7.62
C TYR A 478 1.83 -14.29 6.92
N GLN A 479 2.15 -13.19 7.59
CA GLN A 479 2.37 -11.89 6.94
C GLN A 479 3.77 -11.78 6.31
N ALA A 480 4.74 -12.56 6.77
CA ALA A 480 6.09 -12.57 6.25
C ALA A 480 6.22 -13.39 4.95
N ILE A 481 7.37 -13.25 4.29
CA ILE A 481 7.79 -14.09 3.15
C ILE A 481 7.86 -15.56 3.63
N PRO A 482 7.38 -16.53 2.85
CA PRO A 482 6.84 -16.43 1.48
C PRO A 482 5.31 -16.31 1.36
N TYR A 483 4.59 -16.03 2.43
CA TYR A 483 3.12 -16.04 2.45
C TYR A 483 2.50 -14.68 2.10
N GLY A 484 2.81 -13.61 2.84
CA GLY A 484 2.32 -12.25 2.60
C GLY A 484 0.82 -12.06 2.81
N TRP A 485 0.12 -12.95 3.54
CA TRP A 485 -1.32 -12.91 3.72
C TRP A 485 -1.75 -11.72 4.56
N ARG A 486 -2.94 -11.19 4.30
CA ARG A 486 -3.49 -10.08 5.07
C ARG A 486 -3.84 -10.52 6.49
N GLU A 487 -3.68 -9.63 7.44
CA GLU A 487 -3.98 -9.86 8.86
C GLU A 487 -5.38 -10.44 9.06
N ILE A 488 -6.38 -9.88 8.39
CA ILE A 488 -7.78 -10.30 8.50
C ILE A 488 -8.02 -11.70 7.91
N ASP A 489 -7.33 -12.05 6.81
CA ASP A 489 -7.47 -13.37 6.20
C ASP A 489 -6.83 -14.45 7.08
N ILE A 490 -5.70 -14.16 7.72
CA ILE A 490 -5.08 -15.04 8.70
C ILE A 490 -6.04 -15.27 9.89
N ALA A 491 -6.67 -14.20 10.39
CA ALA A 491 -7.67 -14.31 11.44
C ALA A 491 -8.87 -15.17 11.01
N ALA A 492 -9.31 -15.05 9.76
CA ALA A 492 -10.39 -15.85 9.18
C ALA A 492 -10.03 -17.35 9.07
N LEU A 493 -8.79 -17.64 8.67
CA LEU A 493 -8.29 -19.02 8.62
C LEU A 493 -8.26 -19.66 10.02
N ILE A 494 -7.79 -18.93 11.02
CA ILE A 494 -7.80 -19.37 12.41
C ILE A 494 -9.24 -19.53 12.92
N ALA A 495 -10.13 -18.56 12.64
CA ALA A 495 -11.56 -18.67 12.99
C ALA A 495 -12.20 -19.92 12.37
N ARG A 496 -11.85 -20.25 11.12
CA ARG A 496 -12.34 -21.46 10.46
C ARG A 496 -11.80 -22.74 11.10
N LEU A 497 -10.54 -22.78 11.49
CA LEU A 497 -9.97 -23.91 12.23
C LEU A 497 -10.63 -24.08 13.64
N ILE A 498 -11.04 -22.97 14.28
CA ILE A 498 -11.82 -23.00 15.53
C ILE A 498 -13.22 -23.55 15.26
N SER A 499 -13.92 -23.03 14.24
CA SER A 499 -15.26 -23.52 13.85
C SER A 499 -15.24 -25.01 13.50
N GLN A 500 -14.18 -25.49 12.79
CA GLN A 500 -13.95 -26.92 12.50
C GLN A 500 -13.48 -27.74 13.71
N GLN A 501 -13.38 -27.15 14.87
CA GLN A 501 -12.96 -27.80 16.12
C GLN A 501 -11.56 -28.42 16.09
N LYS A 502 -10.67 -27.94 15.19
CA LYS A 502 -9.28 -28.41 15.10
C LYS A 502 -8.35 -27.74 16.11
N ILE A 503 -8.64 -26.49 16.44
CA ILE A 503 -7.86 -25.67 17.37
C ILE A 503 -8.78 -24.93 18.33
N SER A 504 -8.20 -24.44 19.41
CA SER A 504 -8.86 -23.56 20.40
C SER A 504 -7.92 -22.45 20.83
N ILE A 505 -8.48 -21.35 21.33
CA ILE A 505 -7.72 -20.23 21.88
C ILE A 505 -7.73 -20.29 23.39
N LYS A 506 -6.56 -20.12 24.02
CA LYS A 506 -6.42 -19.87 25.46
C LYS A 506 -6.06 -18.40 25.67
N TYR A 507 -6.78 -17.74 26.56
CA TYR A 507 -6.49 -16.38 26.97
C TYR A 507 -6.41 -16.32 28.50
N GLY A 508 -5.27 -15.81 29.05
CA GLY A 508 -5.03 -15.81 30.49
C GLY A 508 -5.04 -17.21 31.13
N GLY A 509 -4.67 -18.25 30.37
CA GLY A 509 -4.64 -19.65 30.81
C GLY A 509 -5.99 -20.39 30.70
N ALA A 510 -7.09 -19.69 30.38
CA ALA A 510 -8.41 -20.29 30.23
C ALA A 510 -8.77 -20.47 28.75
N LEU A 511 -9.46 -21.56 28.41
CA LEU A 511 -10.03 -21.77 27.08
C LEU A 511 -11.13 -20.75 26.79
N VAL A 512 -11.11 -20.18 25.58
CA VAL A 512 -12.09 -19.21 25.09
C VAL A 512 -13.14 -19.99 24.29
N GLY A 513 -14.41 -19.84 24.66
CA GLY A 513 -15.51 -20.45 23.90
C GLY A 513 -15.72 -19.80 22.54
N LYS A 514 -16.21 -20.57 21.56
CA LYS A 514 -16.51 -20.06 20.21
C LYS A 514 -17.56 -18.93 20.21
N ASP A 515 -18.46 -18.92 21.20
CA ASP A 515 -19.54 -17.94 21.36
C ASP A 515 -19.10 -16.67 22.11
N GLU A 516 -17.84 -16.58 22.53
CA GLU A 516 -17.34 -15.42 23.27
C GLU A 516 -17.17 -14.21 22.35
N ARG A 517 -17.92 -13.12 22.59
CA ARG A 517 -17.92 -11.90 21.76
C ARG A 517 -16.53 -11.27 21.58
N ARG A 518 -15.60 -11.50 22.51
CA ARG A 518 -14.24 -10.97 22.46
C ARG A 518 -13.28 -11.84 21.65
N LEU A 519 -13.71 -12.98 21.14
CA LEU A 519 -12.85 -13.88 20.38
C LEU A 519 -12.24 -13.19 19.14
N VAL A 520 -13.02 -12.37 18.40
CA VAL A 520 -12.53 -11.60 17.27
C VAL A 520 -11.41 -10.63 17.70
N ASP A 521 -11.55 -10.00 18.87
CA ASP A 521 -10.49 -9.13 19.42
C ASP A 521 -9.19 -9.91 19.67
N TYR A 522 -9.29 -11.12 20.19
CA TYR A 522 -8.12 -11.98 20.45
C TYR A 522 -7.43 -12.47 19.17
N LEU A 523 -8.16 -12.50 18.04
CA LEU A 523 -7.59 -12.86 16.75
C LEU A 523 -6.95 -11.68 16.02
N ARG A 524 -7.37 -10.41 16.31
CA ARG A 524 -7.00 -9.22 15.51
C ARG A 524 -6.32 -8.08 16.25
N LYS A 525 -6.74 -7.77 17.49
CA LYS A 525 -6.21 -6.59 18.20
C LYS A 525 -4.75 -6.77 18.59
N LYS A 526 -3.89 -5.86 18.15
CA LYS A 526 -2.44 -5.89 18.44
C LYS A 526 -2.10 -6.00 19.93
N SER A 527 -2.95 -5.46 20.83
CA SER A 527 -2.77 -5.56 22.28
C SER A 527 -3.10 -6.94 22.85
N GLU A 528 -3.86 -7.76 22.10
CA GLU A 528 -4.43 -9.02 22.58
C GLU A 528 -3.82 -10.26 21.92
N ILE A 529 -3.41 -10.16 20.64
CA ILE A 529 -2.93 -11.30 19.85
C ILE A 529 -1.71 -12.01 20.45
N ASP A 530 -0.82 -11.28 21.14
CA ASP A 530 0.35 -11.90 21.77
C ASP A 530 0.02 -12.64 23.08
N LYS A 531 -1.17 -12.39 23.67
CA LYS A 531 -1.69 -13.06 24.87
C LYS A 531 -2.61 -14.23 24.54
N ALA A 532 -3.15 -14.25 23.31
CA ALA A 532 -4.04 -15.29 22.82
C ALA A 532 -3.20 -16.46 22.30
N VAL A 533 -3.19 -17.56 23.06
CA VAL A 533 -2.42 -18.76 22.72
C VAL A 533 -3.28 -19.70 21.89
N VAL A 534 -2.78 -20.08 20.73
CA VAL A 534 -3.41 -21.05 19.82
C VAL A 534 -2.98 -22.44 20.25
N THR A 535 -3.95 -23.31 20.58
CA THR A 535 -3.68 -24.67 21.03
C THR A 535 -4.43 -25.67 20.15
N ARG A 536 -3.85 -26.86 19.98
CA ARG A 536 -4.58 -27.95 19.33
C ARG A 536 -5.73 -28.36 20.22
N ARG A 537 -6.93 -28.50 19.65
CA ARG A 537 -8.06 -29.09 20.36
C ARG A 537 -7.88 -30.61 20.36
N ILE A 538 -8.01 -31.20 21.54
CA ILE A 538 -8.07 -32.64 21.71
C ILE A 538 -9.55 -32.99 21.81
N ALA A 539 -10.08 -33.70 20.84
CA ALA A 539 -11.45 -34.22 20.93
C ALA A 539 -11.55 -35.34 21.98
N PRO A 540 -12.68 -35.46 22.71
CA PRO A 540 -12.90 -36.60 23.58
C PRO A 540 -12.78 -37.93 22.81
N SER A 541 -12.14 -38.91 23.39
CA SER A 541 -12.06 -40.25 22.77
C SER A 541 -13.45 -40.91 22.72
N GLU A 542 -13.69 -41.79 21.73
CA GLU A 542 -14.93 -42.53 21.61
C GLU A 542 -15.26 -43.33 22.91
N ASP A 543 -14.23 -43.84 23.57
CA ASP A 543 -14.38 -44.54 24.85
C ASP A 543 -14.86 -43.60 25.97
N LEU A 544 -14.31 -42.38 26.04
CA LEU A 544 -14.76 -41.38 27.01
C LEU A 544 -16.17 -40.93 26.72
N MET A 545 -16.56 -40.71 25.47
CA MET A 545 -17.90 -40.38 25.05
C MET A 545 -18.90 -41.47 25.47
N ARG A 546 -18.56 -42.73 25.14
CA ARG A 546 -19.38 -43.88 25.50
C ARG A 546 -19.57 -44.02 27.02
N LYS A 547 -18.51 -43.89 27.82
CA LYS A 547 -18.54 -43.93 29.28
C LYS A 547 -19.39 -42.80 29.86
N SER A 548 -19.24 -41.60 29.31
CA SER A 548 -20.04 -40.43 29.74
C SER A 548 -21.52 -40.63 29.48
N ILE A 549 -21.88 -41.12 28.30
CA ILE A 549 -23.31 -41.42 27.95
C ILE A 549 -23.85 -42.53 28.83
N ALA A 550 -23.09 -43.61 29.08
CA ALA A 550 -23.52 -44.68 29.96
C ALA A 550 -23.77 -44.20 31.39
N PHE A 551 -22.83 -43.42 31.95
CA PHE A 551 -23.00 -42.83 33.28
C PHE A 551 -24.24 -41.92 33.37
N LEU A 552 -24.44 -41.01 32.38
CA LEU A 552 -25.59 -40.11 32.39
C LEU A 552 -26.92 -40.84 32.30
N ARG A 553 -27.00 -41.99 31.61
CA ARG A 553 -28.19 -42.87 31.57
C ARG A 553 -28.49 -43.42 32.95
N ASP A 554 -27.48 -43.92 33.64
CA ASP A 554 -27.62 -44.45 34.99
C ASP A 554 -27.97 -43.33 35.98
N TYR A 555 -27.33 -42.19 35.88
CA TYR A 555 -27.47 -41.07 36.81
C TYR A 555 -28.81 -40.33 36.69
N LEU A 556 -29.36 -40.21 35.46
CA LEU A 556 -30.61 -39.46 35.22
C LEU A 556 -31.82 -40.36 34.91
N GLY A 557 -31.60 -41.64 34.64
CA GLY A 557 -32.65 -42.54 34.17
C GLY A 557 -33.23 -42.14 32.80
N ALA A 558 -32.50 -41.30 32.02
CA ALA A 558 -32.98 -40.75 30.77
C ALA A 558 -32.47 -41.56 29.55
N MET A 559 -33.36 -41.76 28.53
CA MET A 559 -33.01 -42.50 27.32
C MET A 559 -32.47 -41.61 26.21
N ASP A 560 -32.81 -40.34 26.17
CA ASP A 560 -32.45 -39.40 25.10
C ASP A 560 -31.24 -38.52 25.47
N ILE A 561 -30.06 -39.15 25.45
CA ILE A 561 -28.80 -38.42 25.65
C ILE A 561 -28.15 -38.21 24.29
N PRO A 562 -27.75 -36.96 23.93
CA PRO A 562 -27.06 -36.68 22.69
C PRO A 562 -25.78 -37.50 22.53
N SER A 563 -25.56 -38.03 21.31
CA SER A 563 -24.38 -38.85 21.00
C SER A 563 -23.22 -38.06 20.38
N ASP A 564 -23.49 -36.85 19.91
CA ASP A 564 -22.50 -35.91 19.39
C ASP A 564 -21.83 -35.12 20.52
N GLU A 565 -20.60 -34.69 20.31
CA GLU A 565 -19.82 -34.02 21.35
C GLU A 565 -20.48 -32.73 21.85
N ASP A 566 -20.91 -31.84 20.95
CA ASP A 566 -21.48 -30.54 21.33
C ASP A 566 -22.82 -30.68 22.05
N GLY A 567 -23.64 -31.62 21.57
CA GLY A 567 -24.92 -31.95 22.23
C GLY A 567 -24.72 -32.53 23.61
N LEU A 568 -23.77 -33.47 23.76
CA LEU A 568 -23.47 -34.10 25.05
C LEU A 568 -22.91 -33.08 26.05
N ILE A 569 -21.97 -32.23 25.63
CA ILE A 569 -21.39 -31.21 26.50
C ILE A 569 -22.44 -30.19 26.96
N ARG A 570 -23.29 -29.73 26.05
CA ARG A 570 -24.39 -28.81 26.39
C ARG A 570 -25.34 -29.47 27.39
N PHE A 571 -25.72 -30.72 27.13
CA PHE A 571 -26.59 -31.48 28.00
C PHE A 571 -26.02 -31.63 29.42
N VAL A 572 -24.72 -31.96 29.53
CA VAL A 572 -24.03 -32.05 30.83
C VAL A 572 -24.00 -30.69 31.53
N LEU A 573 -23.61 -29.63 30.83
CA LEU A 573 -23.55 -28.30 31.43
C LEU A 573 -24.89 -27.80 31.91
N ASP A 574 -25.94 -27.94 31.12
CA ASP A 574 -27.31 -27.53 31.49
C ASP A 574 -27.81 -28.31 32.69
N THR A 575 -27.67 -29.64 32.67
CA THR A 575 -28.14 -30.53 33.75
C THR A 575 -27.41 -30.26 35.07
N PHE A 576 -26.06 -30.18 35.03
CA PHE A 576 -25.28 -29.99 36.24
C PHE A 576 -25.41 -28.57 36.79
N THR A 577 -25.61 -27.56 35.91
CA THR A 577 -25.85 -26.17 36.35
C THR A 577 -27.23 -26.08 37.03
N GLN A 578 -28.28 -26.65 36.45
CA GLN A 578 -29.62 -26.67 37.08
C GLN A 578 -29.62 -27.34 38.44
N LYS A 579 -28.95 -28.51 38.58
CA LYS A 579 -28.82 -29.18 39.88
C LYS A 579 -28.00 -28.34 40.87
N GLN A 580 -26.92 -27.72 40.43
CA GLN A 580 -26.10 -26.88 41.30
C GLN A 580 -26.88 -25.66 41.81
N GLU A 581 -27.62 -24.98 40.92
CA GLU A 581 -28.45 -23.82 41.28
C GLU A 581 -29.56 -24.25 42.26
N HIS A 582 -30.23 -25.40 42.01
CA HIS A 582 -31.24 -25.93 42.89
C HIS A 582 -30.69 -26.25 44.31
N TYR A 583 -29.52 -26.90 44.39
CA TYR A 583 -28.92 -27.21 45.69
C TYR A 583 -28.45 -25.97 46.43
N GLN A 584 -27.92 -24.99 45.68
CA GLN A 584 -27.54 -23.69 46.26
C GLN A 584 -28.78 -22.95 46.80
N GLU A 585 -29.89 -22.95 46.06
CA GLU A 585 -31.16 -22.35 46.48
C GLU A 585 -31.73 -23.00 47.76
N LEU A 586 -31.63 -24.32 47.88
CA LEU A 586 -32.02 -25.02 49.11
C LEU A 586 -31.17 -24.57 50.29
N LEU A 587 -29.83 -24.45 50.12
CA LEU A 587 -28.92 -24.02 51.16
C LEU A 587 -29.15 -22.58 51.59
N ASP A 588 -29.37 -21.67 50.64
CA ASP A 588 -29.53 -20.24 50.88
C ASP A 588 -30.92 -19.90 51.49
N ASN A 589 -31.95 -20.56 51.05
CA ASN A 589 -33.30 -20.28 51.50
C ASN A 589 -33.76 -21.20 52.68
N ALA A 590 -33.78 -22.51 52.46
CA ALA A 590 -34.34 -23.42 53.46
C ALA A 590 -33.43 -23.65 54.66
N TYR A 591 -32.18 -23.98 54.42
CA TYR A 591 -31.19 -24.25 55.47
C TYR A 591 -30.59 -23.01 56.15
N SER A 592 -30.80 -21.82 55.59
CA SER A 592 -30.39 -20.57 56.24
C SER A 592 -31.36 -20.19 57.40
N GLU A 593 -32.65 -20.41 57.18
CA GLU A 593 -33.68 -20.08 58.16
C GLU A 593 -33.81 -21.13 59.29
N PHE A 594 -33.67 -22.41 58.91
CA PHE A 594 -33.91 -23.53 59.85
C PHE A 594 -32.88 -24.65 59.70
N ARG A 595 -32.69 -25.41 60.78
CA ARG A 595 -31.85 -26.63 60.80
C ARG A 595 -32.69 -27.84 60.35
N TYR A 596 -32.85 -28.00 59.02
CA TYR A 596 -33.42 -29.23 58.48
C TYR A 596 -32.39 -30.35 58.49
N PRO A 597 -32.83 -31.63 58.41
CA PRO A 597 -31.95 -32.80 58.40
C PRO A 597 -31.06 -32.80 57.14
N GLU A 598 -29.89 -33.43 57.25
CA GLU A 598 -28.96 -33.71 56.15
C GLU A 598 -28.45 -32.51 55.34
N LYS A 599 -28.22 -31.34 56.01
CA LYS A 599 -27.58 -30.17 55.38
C LYS A 599 -26.24 -30.52 54.74
N GLU A 600 -25.49 -31.43 55.33
CA GLU A 600 -24.17 -31.86 54.84
C GLU A 600 -24.28 -32.60 53.50
N VAL A 601 -25.35 -33.39 53.29
CA VAL A 601 -25.62 -34.09 52.03
C VAL A 601 -25.87 -33.08 50.89
N VAL A 602 -26.71 -32.07 51.14
CA VAL A 602 -26.98 -31.00 50.15
C VAL A 602 -25.72 -30.20 49.87
N THR A 603 -24.89 -29.92 50.88
CA THR A 603 -23.62 -29.21 50.70
C THR A 603 -22.67 -30.06 49.85
N LYS A 604 -22.54 -31.36 50.14
CA LYS A 604 -21.70 -32.28 49.34
C LYS A 604 -22.19 -32.38 47.91
N ALA A 605 -23.53 -32.45 47.70
CA ALA A 605 -24.11 -32.49 46.36
C ALA A 605 -23.77 -31.24 45.53
N ARG A 606 -23.96 -30.04 46.11
CA ARG A 606 -23.59 -28.79 45.46
C ARG A 606 -22.09 -28.74 45.14
N ASP A 607 -21.23 -29.15 46.06
CA ASP A 607 -19.79 -29.12 45.89
C ASP A 607 -19.30 -30.09 44.81
N LEU A 608 -19.94 -31.25 44.67
CA LEU A 608 -19.71 -32.20 43.59
C LEU A 608 -20.12 -31.61 42.22
N MET A 609 -21.26 -30.90 42.13
CA MET A 609 -21.67 -30.23 40.93
C MET A 609 -20.66 -29.14 40.56
N ASN A 610 -20.20 -28.33 41.53
CA ASN A 610 -19.16 -27.31 41.34
C ASN A 610 -17.84 -27.91 40.89
N ASP A 611 -17.43 -29.06 41.42
CA ASP A 611 -16.19 -29.74 41.07
C ASP A 611 -16.19 -30.16 39.58
N VAL A 612 -17.29 -30.74 39.11
CA VAL A 612 -17.47 -31.09 37.69
C VAL A 612 -17.50 -29.82 36.82
N LEU A 613 -18.31 -28.83 37.18
CA LEU A 613 -18.49 -27.59 36.45
C LEU A 613 -17.24 -26.72 36.46
N SER A 614 -16.29 -26.95 37.36
CA SER A 614 -14.96 -26.24 37.34
C SER A 614 -14.21 -26.45 36.04
N GLN A 615 -14.45 -27.56 35.35
CA GLN A 615 -13.86 -27.93 34.07
C GLN A 615 -14.70 -27.51 32.83
N ARG A 616 -15.77 -26.72 33.01
CA ARG A 616 -16.77 -26.35 31.96
C ARG A 616 -16.18 -25.73 30.67
N ARG A 617 -14.91 -25.30 30.69
CA ARG A 617 -14.24 -24.69 29.53
C ARG A 617 -13.43 -25.68 28.68
N ASP A 618 -13.28 -26.92 29.14
CA ASP A 618 -12.56 -27.99 28.42
C ASP A 618 -13.41 -29.25 28.38
N ASN A 619 -13.88 -29.59 27.18
CA ASN A 619 -14.80 -30.71 26.97
C ASN A 619 -14.23 -32.05 27.46
N VAL A 620 -12.95 -32.31 27.18
CA VAL A 620 -12.28 -33.54 27.59
C VAL A 620 -12.12 -33.58 29.11
N ALA A 621 -11.68 -32.47 29.71
CA ALA A 621 -11.51 -32.35 31.14
C ALA A 621 -12.85 -32.46 31.88
N LEU A 622 -13.93 -31.83 31.35
CA LEU A 622 -15.28 -31.90 31.90
C LEU A 622 -15.79 -33.35 31.94
N LEU A 623 -15.79 -34.04 30.77
CA LEU A 623 -16.24 -35.42 30.70
C LEU A 623 -15.36 -36.37 31.51
N THR A 624 -14.04 -36.15 31.50
CA THR A 624 -13.14 -36.96 32.32
C THR A 624 -13.39 -36.78 33.80
N ARG A 625 -13.61 -35.53 34.25
CA ARG A 625 -13.93 -35.25 35.68
C ARG A 625 -15.24 -35.86 36.10
N MET A 626 -16.26 -35.73 35.24
CA MET A 626 -17.57 -36.36 35.47
C MET A 626 -17.46 -37.87 35.62
N VAL A 627 -16.77 -38.56 34.72
CA VAL A 627 -16.56 -40.01 34.77
C VAL A 627 -15.69 -40.42 35.96
N GLN A 628 -14.68 -39.65 36.35
CA GLN A 628 -13.88 -39.90 37.56
C GLN A 628 -14.71 -39.80 38.86
N ARG A 629 -15.71 -38.98 38.87
CA ARG A 629 -16.61 -38.77 40.02
C ARG A 629 -17.91 -39.55 39.93
N GLN A 630 -18.03 -40.48 38.99
CA GLN A 630 -19.29 -41.21 38.73
C GLN A 630 -19.85 -41.89 39.97
N GLU A 631 -19.00 -42.55 40.78
CA GLU A 631 -19.44 -43.26 42.01
C GLU A 631 -19.90 -42.23 43.05
N ASP A 632 -19.12 -41.18 43.31
CA ASP A 632 -19.50 -40.13 44.25
C ASP A 632 -20.82 -39.43 43.84
N LEU A 633 -21.07 -39.26 42.54
CA LEU A 633 -22.28 -38.63 41.99
C LEU A 633 -23.49 -39.53 42.12
N LEU A 634 -23.36 -40.85 41.89
CA LEU A 634 -24.43 -41.83 42.07
C LEU A 634 -24.82 -41.95 43.53
N ASP A 635 -23.85 -42.17 44.43
CA ASP A 635 -24.09 -42.24 45.88
C ASP A 635 -24.77 -40.97 46.40
N CYS A 636 -24.29 -39.81 45.93
CA CYS A 636 -24.86 -38.52 46.31
C CYS A 636 -26.30 -38.35 45.77
N SER A 637 -26.61 -38.88 44.57
CA SER A 637 -27.97 -38.86 44.01
C SER A 637 -28.93 -39.69 44.84
N GLU A 638 -28.50 -40.88 45.26
CA GLU A 638 -29.30 -41.75 46.18
C GLU A 638 -29.54 -41.05 47.51
N ASP A 639 -28.51 -40.47 48.14
CA ASP A 639 -28.65 -39.71 49.36
C ASP A 639 -29.59 -38.51 49.23
N MET A 640 -29.59 -37.84 48.07
CA MET A 640 -30.47 -36.69 47.79
C MET A 640 -31.95 -37.07 47.56
N GLU A 641 -32.26 -38.29 47.16
CA GLU A 641 -33.66 -38.71 46.95
C GLU A 641 -34.52 -38.48 48.19
N GLY A 642 -33.99 -38.86 49.35
CA GLY A 642 -34.72 -38.66 50.64
C GLY A 642 -34.88 -37.16 50.95
N VAL A 643 -33.85 -36.35 50.71
CA VAL A 643 -33.89 -34.90 50.92
C VAL A 643 -34.88 -34.22 49.96
N GLU A 644 -34.88 -34.57 48.68
CA GLU A 644 -35.80 -34.01 47.70
C GLU A 644 -37.26 -34.40 48.01
N PHE A 645 -37.51 -35.67 48.39
CA PHE A 645 -38.80 -36.12 48.81
C PHE A 645 -39.33 -35.38 50.05
N PHE A 646 -38.43 -35.13 51.01
CA PHE A 646 -38.75 -34.35 52.22
C PHE A 646 -39.20 -32.92 51.83
N PHE A 647 -38.41 -32.18 51.04
CA PHE A 647 -38.79 -30.83 50.68
C PHE A 647 -40.04 -30.74 49.80
N LYS A 648 -40.28 -31.73 48.97
CA LYS A 648 -41.48 -31.83 48.10
C LYS A 648 -42.76 -32.16 48.83
N SER A 649 -42.73 -33.09 49.81
CA SER A 649 -43.94 -33.67 50.37
C SER A 649 -44.04 -33.67 51.90
N GLN A 650 -42.87 -33.67 52.61
CA GLN A 650 -42.87 -33.89 54.06
C GLN A 650 -42.58 -32.64 54.87
N ARG A 651 -42.02 -31.62 54.27
CA ARG A 651 -41.58 -30.36 54.92
C ARG A 651 -42.71 -29.72 55.74
N SER A 652 -43.88 -29.61 55.16
CA SER A 652 -45.08 -28.99 55.86
C SER A 652 -45.44 -29.69 57.16
N VAL A 653 -45.37 -31.02 57.16
CA VAL A 653 -45.69 -31.86 58.35
C VAL A 653 -44.58 -31.71 59.41
N TYR A 654 -43.31 -31.71 58.97
CA TYR A 654 -42.16 -31.53 59.84
C TYR A 654 -42.11 -30.09 60.46
N ASP A 655 -42.46 -29.10 59.74
CA ASP A 655 -42.54 -27.71 60.22
C ASP A 655 -43.69 -27.52 61.20
N GLU A 656 -44.80 -28.20 60.94
CA GLU A 656 -45.93 -28.19 61.89
C GLU A 656 -45.59 -28.91 63.21
N ALA A 657 -44.94 -30.07 63.11
CA ALA A 657 -44.45 -30.77 64.27
C ALA A 657 -43.51 -29.94 65.11
N ARG A 658 -42.57 -29.27 64.49
CA ARG A 658 -41.62 -28.39 65.13
C ARG A 658 -42.28 -27.19 65.81
N ARG A 659 -43.22 -26.54 65.11
CA ARG A 659 -44.00 -25.42 65.68
C ARG A 659 -44.76 -25.84 66.89
N GLN A 660 -45.40 -27.03 66.86
CA GLN A 660 -46.11 -27.57 68.01
C GLN A 660 -45.15 -27.88 69.15
N MET A 661 -44.00 -28.45 68.86
CA MET A 661 -42.96 -28.71 69.88
C MET A 661 -42.43 -27.46 70.55
N GLU A 662 -42.16 -26.41 69.78
CA GLU A 662 -41.73 -25.11 70.30
C GLU A 662 -42.80 -24.48 71.22
N ARG A 663 -44.05 -24.58 70.83
CA ARG A 663 -45.17 -24.10 71.64
C ARG A 663 -45.29 -24.89 72.95
N VAL A 664 -45.29 -26.20 72.86
CA VAL A 664 -45.44 -27.08 74.01
C VAL A 664 -44.19 -26.99 74.95
N ASN A 665 -43.00 -26.84 74.41
CA ASN A 665 -41.79 -26.65 75.26
C ASN A 665 -41.87 -25.40 76.16
N LYS A 666 -42.58 -24.35 75.74
CA LYS A 666 -42.83 -23.14 76.55
C LYS A 666 -43.83 -23.42 77.68
N GLU A 667 -44.66 -24.41 77.56
CA GLU A 667 -45.76 -24.73 78.46
C GLU A 667 -45.61 -26.13 79.09
N ARG A 668 -44.42 -26.70 79.03
CA ARG A 668 -44.12 -28.12 79.47
C ARG A 668 -44.51 -28.42 80.89
N ASP A 669 -44.44 -27.46 81.81
CA ASP A 669 -44.75 -27.63 83.23
C ASP A 669 -46.24 -27.97 83.45
N TYR A 670 -47.15 -27.56 82.54
CA TYR A 670 -48.56 -27.86 82.65
C TYR A 670 -48.90 -29.31 82.26
N PHE A 671 -47.99 -30.00 81.55
CA PHE A 671 -48.17 -31.43 81.17
C PHE A 671 -47.46 -32.39 82.13
N ALA A 672 -46.83 -31.91 83.18
CA ALA A 672 -46.05 -32.74 84.12
C ALA A 672 -46.79 -33.90 84.77
N SER A 673 -48.09 -33.83 84.79
CA SER A 673 -48.98 -34.89 85.35
C SER A 673 -49.53 -35.88 84.29
N ASP A 674 -49.32 -35.67 83.00
CA ASP A 674 -49.80 -36.47 81.86
C ASP A 674 -48.64 -37.24 81.21
N ALA A 675 -48.40 -38.47 81.76
CA ALA A 675 -47.33 -39.33 81.30
C ALA A 675 -47.48 -39.75 79.83
N ASP A 676 -48.70 -39.99 79.35
CA ASP A 676 -48.96 -40.42 77.98
C ASP A 676 -48.63 -39.30 76.99
N THR A 677 -48.98 -38.04 77.27
CA THR A 677 -48.67 -36.88 76.44
C THR A 677 -47.17 -36.59 76.46
N LEU A 678 -46.49 -36.76 77.57
CA LEU A 678 -45.02 -36.61 77.65
C LEU A 678 -44.31 -37.67 76.79
N GLU A 679 -44.77 -38.90 76.70
CA GLU A 679 -44.24 -39.95 75.84
C GLU A 679 -44.43 -39.59 74.35
N VAL A 680 -45.59 -39.06 73.99
CA VAL A 680 -45.84 -38.55 72.60
C VAL A 680 -44.86 -37.41 72.29
N PHE A 681 -44.62 -36.48 73.20
CA PHE A 681 -43.61 -35.43 73.00
C PHE A 681 -42.22 -35.99 72.84
N HIS A 682 -41.83 -36.95 73.65
CA HIS A 682 -40.51 -37.58 73.48
C HIS A 682 -40.39 -38.28 72.14
N THR A 683 -41.43 -38.90 71.67
CA THR A 683 -41.49 -39.58 70.35
C THR A 683 -41.34 -38.54 69.22
N ILE A 684 -42.10 -37.43 69.23
CA ILE A 684 -41.98 -36.37 68.25
C ILE A 684 -40.57 -35.77 68.33
N ALA A 685 -40.07 -35.47 69.52
CA ALA A 685 -38.69 -34.90 69.66
C ALA A 685 -37.61 -35.86 69.12
N THR A 686 -37.75 -37.15 69.35
CA THR A 686 -36.86 -38.19 68.82
C THR A 686 -36.93 -38.28 67.32
N ILE A 687 -38.10 -38.23 66.68
CA ILE A 687 -38.22 -38.20 65.23
C ILE A 687 -37.58 -36.91 64.66
N LEU A 688 -37.87 -35.76 65.24
CA LEU A 688 -37.30 -34.48 64.80
C LEU A 688 -35.75 -34.35 65.01
N ALA A 689 -35.20 -35.10 65.95
CA ALA A 689 -33.74 -35.12 66.24
C ALA A 689 -33.00 -36.18 65.41
N GLN A 690 -33.68 -37.06 64.68
CA GLN A 690 -32.99 -38.04 63.83
C GLN A 690 -32.26 -37.41 62.68
N PRO A 691 -31.04 -37.87 62.34
CA PRO A 691 -30.36 -37.42 61.19
C PRO A 691 -31.08 -37.65 59.83
N LYS A 692 -31.77 -38.82 59.73
CA LYS A 692 -32.59 -39.22 58.58
C LYS A 692 -34.01 -39.58 59.05
N PRO A 693 -34.90 -38.61 59.23
CA PRO A 693 -36.24 -38.87 59.83
C PRO A 693 -37.29 -39.31 58.81
N TYR A 694 -37.02 -39.43 57.55
CA TYR A 694 -37.92 -39.47 56.41
C TYR A 694 -38.94 -40.59 56.51
N ASP A 695 -38.61 -41.83 56.94
CA ASP A 695 -39.49 -42.99 57.10
C ASP A 695 -40.48 -42.79 58.21
N ARG A 696 -40.17 -41.98 59.23
CA ARG A 696 -40.97 -41.78 60.40
C ARG A 696 -41.77 -40.47 60.42
N ILE A 697 -41.52 -39.56 59.47
CA ILE A 697 -42.28 -38.30 59.37
C ILE A 697 -43.81 -38.59 59.16
N GLY A 698 -44.13 -39.67 58.50
CA GLY A 698 -45.53 -40.12 58.32
C GLY A 698 -46.26 -40.38 59.63
N GLU A 699 -45.58 -40.63 60.77
CA GLU A 699 -46.19 -40.81 62.11
C GLU A 699 -46.57 -39.46 62.73
N LEU A 700 -45.93 -38.38 62.38
CA LEU A 700 -46.11 -37.08 63.01
C LEU A 700 -47.50 -36.48 62.93
N PRO A 701 -48.33 -36.62 61.90
CA PRO A 701 -49.72 -36.11 61.87
C PRO A 701 -50.57 -36.63 62.95
N GLU A 702 -50.52 -37.96 63.22
CA GLU A 702 -51.24 -38.58 64.26
C GLU A 702 -50.80 -38.16 65.66
N LEU A 703 -49.48 -38.15 65.88
CA LEU A 703 -48.84 -37.67 67.09
C LEU A 703 -49.17 -36.20 67.40
N ILE A 704 -49.10 -35.33 66.38
CA ILE A 704 -49.50 -33.92 66.48
C ILE A 704 -50.97 -33.77 66.86
N GLN A 705 -51.84 -34.59 66.28
CA GLN A 705 -53.28 -34.56 66.61
C GLN A 705 -53.56 -34.99 68.08
N ARG A 706 -52.83 -36.01 68.55
CA ARG A 706 -52.90 -36.41 69.97
C ARG A 706 -52.47 -35.27 70.88
N VAL A 707 -51.35 -34.58 70.55
CA VAL A 707 -50.86 -33.42 71.32
C VAL A 707 -51.92 -32.28 71.29
N LYS A 708 -52.52 -31.99 70.16
CA LYS A 708 -53.50 -30.91 70.02
C LYS A 708 -54.77 -31.27 70.88
N THR A 709 -55.18 -32.51 70.90
CA THR A 709 -56.34 -32.96 71.70
C THR A 709 -56.05 -32.85 73.19
N ALA A 710 -54.88 -33.32 73.62
CA ALA A 710 -54.40 -33.17 75.01
C ALA A 710 -54.29 -31.72 75.47
N TYR A 711 -53.72 -30.86 74.58
CA TYR A 711 -53.62 -29.41 74.85
C TYR A 711 -55.01 -28.74 74.99
N SER A 712 -55.97 -29.08 74.11
CA SER A 712 -57.30 -28.53 74.20
C SER A 712 -57.99 -28.98 75.52
N GLY A 713 -57.83 -30.24 75.89
CA GLY A 713 -58.39 -30.78 77.17
C GLY A 713 -57.82 -30.07 78.40
N LEU A 714 -56.48 -29.88 78.44
CA LEU A 714 -55.79 -29.10 79.52
C LEU A 714 -56.25 -27.66 79.58
N LEU A 715 -56.43 -27.02 78.42
CA LEU A 715 -56.86 -25.62 78.31
C LEU A 715 -58.28 -25.45 78.83
N ASP A 716 -59.17 -26.40 78.51
CA ASP A 716 -60.53 -26.41 79.03
C ASP A 716 -60.57 -26.65 80.54
N LEU A 717 -59.78 -27.61 81.06
CA LEU A 717 -59.61 -27.82 82.52
C LEU A 717 -59.12 -26.57 83.25
N LYS A 718 -58.08 -25.87 82.67
CA LYS A 718 -57.57 -24.64 83.25
C LYS A 718 -58.58 -23.49 83.16
N LYS A 719 -59.35 -23.38 82.12
CA LYS A 719 -60.44 -22.39 82.01
C LYS A 719 -61.49 -22.64 83.06
N ASP A 720 -61.89 -23.93 83.30
CA ASP A 720 -62.84 -24.28 84.30
C ASP A 720 -62.29 -23.99 85.72
N GLU A 721 -61.03 -24.34 86.02
CA GLU A 721 -60.35 -24.01 87.26
C GLU A 721 -60.31 -22.48 87.52
N VAL A 722 -59.93 -21.71 86.50
CA VAL A 722 -59.88 -20.23 86.59
C VAL A 722 -61.33 -19.69 86.75
N ALA A 723 -62.31 -20.23 86.04
CA ALA A 723 -63.70 -19.80 86.16
C ALA A 723 -64.27 -20.11 87.56
N GLU A 724 -63.87 -21.30 88.16
CA GLU A 724 -64.28 -21.61 89.52
C GLU A 724 -63.56 -20.70 90.52
N ASN A 725 -62.27 -20.47 90.40
CA ASN A 725 -61.56 -19.53 91.25
C ASN A 725 -62.15 -18.11 91.18
N ILE A 726 -62.53 -17.63 89.95
CA ILE A 726 -63.20 -16.32 89.77
C ILE A 726 -64.60 -16.38 90.48
N ARG A 727 -65.37 -17.45 90.36
CA ARG A 727 -66.63 -17.61 91.03
C ARG A 727 -66.48 -17.61 92.58
N GLN A 728 -65.40 -18.28 93.04
CA GLN A 728 -65.07 -18.29 94.46
C GLN A 728 -64.72 -16.89 94.96
N CYS A 729 -63.81 -16.22 94.27
CA CYS A 729 -63.43 -14.81 94.56
C CYS A 729 -64.63 -13.84 94.51
N MET A 730 -65.56 -14.05 93.54
CA MET A 730 -66.80 -13.28 93.47
C MET A 730 -67.76 -13.58 94.66
N GLN A 731 -67.86 -14.83 95.15
CA GLN A 731 -68.60 -15.21 96.35
C GLN A 731 -67.94 -14.60 97.56
N ASP A 732 -66.63 -14.67 97.73
CA ASP A 732 -65.89 -14.05 98.85
C ASP A 732 -66.06 -12.52 98.89
N VAL A 733 -66.02 -11.86 97.74
CA VAL A 733 -66.31 -10.41 97.62
C VAL A 733 -67.75 -10.12 97.97
N HIS A 734 -68.66 -10.97 97.56
CA HIS A 734 -70.09 -10.81 97.91
C HIS A 734 -70.39 -11.02 99.42
N GLN A 735 -69.69 -11.99 100.06
CA GLN A 735 -69.75 -12.16 101.48
C GLN A 735 -69.11 -10.94 102.27
N LEU A 736 -67.98 -10.44 101.77
CA LEU A 736 -67.34 -9.25 102.35
C LEU A 736 -68.26 -8.00 102.24
N SER A 737 -68.98 -7.90 101.14
CA SER A 737 -69.95 -6.82 100.89
C SER A 737 -71.21 -6.90 101.82
N LEU A 738 -71.58 -8.09 102.24
CA LEU A 738 -72.71 -8.31 103.21
C LEU A 738 -72.34 -8.06 104.69
N ILE A 739 -71.01 -8.02 104.99
CA ILE A 739 -70.52 -7.70 106.34
C ILE A 739 -70.37 -6.22 106.59
N HIS A 740 -70.44 -5.40 105.57
CA HIS A 740 -70.28 -3.94 105.67
C HIS A 740 -71.59 -3.14 105.39
N ILE A 741 -72.78 -3.82 105.44
CA ILE A 741 -74.05 -3.11 105.52
C ILE A 741 -74.57 -3.14 106.90
#